data_800b2d74e16803ac5056862d4b463cdc
#
_entry.id   800b2d74e16803ac5056862d4b463cdc
#
_cell.length_a   1.000
_cell.length_b   1.000
_cell.length_c   1.000
_cell.angle_alpha   90.00
_cell.angle_beta   90.00
_cell.angle_gamma   90.00
#
_symmetry.space_group_name_H-M   'P 1'
#
loop_
_entity.id
_entity.type
_entity.pdbx_description
1 polymer ?
#
loop_
_entity_poly.entity_id
_entity_poly.type
_entity_poly.pdbx_seq_one_letter_code
_entity_poly.pdbx_strand_id
1 'polypeptide(L)'
;MNYRRVNYLWDDDVTSKLDPVERLIYRSNILGSDQRITNTGGGNTSSKITKQDPLTGENVEVLWVKGSGGDLRTSKRENFSSLYQQKLVDLQKLYAKEPEKGPKTPAEDKMVAMYTHATFNLNPRASSIDTPLHSFIPFKHVDHMHPNAAIAVAAAKNSERLTKEIYGDEVIWTPWLRPGFELGLALQRVCAEHPNAKGVILGQHGLINWANDDKECYELTLSLIEKAANYIEAKYERKGGDAKAFGGPKYQTLDEVRRSQVFAAILPWLRGRVSQKNRFIGTIQDDENILRFVNSSDAPRLAELGTSCPDHFLRTKIKPLYVDWNPQSEDVDVLKKKLQSGLQKYRQDYAAYYNRCKRPNSPAMRDPNPTVILIPGLGMVAWGKDKSESRVTAEFYNCAVEVMRGAEAIDQYIALPQQEAFDIEYWLLEEAKLQRMPAEKSLARQVIAVIGAGSGIGKEVAHRIVKEGAHVVCVDLNKDAALATAKEITDKYGVGIGVAGTGLSDCGPAVGLSANITDRASVRAMLNDTVLAYGGFDSIAITAGIFVSPDTTGHIPDDKWGLTFAINVTGSYVVADEAAKTWQEQGLQGNLVLTTSANAVVAKKGSLAYDTSKAAANHLTRELAMELAPLVRVNAVAPATVVQGSAMFPRDRVIASLAKYKIPYAEDEPTESLTQKLAQFYADRTLTRSPITPADQAEAFYILLTKALSKTTGQVITVDGGLHEAFLR
;
A
#
# COMPACT_ATOMS: atom_id res chain seq x y z
N MET A 1 -16.47 11.77 30.65
CA MET A 1 -16.70 12.84 29.63
C MET A 1 -17.40 12.21 28.42
N ASN A 2 -18.30 12.92 27.76
CA ASN A 2 -18.97 12.42 26.57
C ASN A 2 -18.23 13.00 25.34
N TYR A 3 -17.30 12.21 24.75
CA TYR A 3 -16.55 12.63 23.56
C TYR A 3 -17.45 12.52 22.32
N ARG A 4 -17.48 13.56 21.48
CA ARG A 4 -18.28 13.61 20.25
C ARG A 4 -17.43 13.54 18.99
N ARG A 5 -16.16 13.93 19.08
CA ARG A 5 -15.24 14.08 17.96
C ARG A 5 -14.19 12.98 17.88
N VAL A 6 -13.95 12.25 18.96
CA VAL A 6 -13.04 11.09 19.05
C VAL A 6 -13.73 9.95 19.78
N ASN A 7 -13.24 8.72 19.59
CA ASN A 7 -13.81 7.55 20.26
C ASN A 7 -13.10 7.26 21.57
N TYR A 8 -13.85 7.05 22.65
CA TYR A 8 -13.32 6.58 23.91
C TYR A 8 -13.29 5.03 23.90
N LEU A 9 -12.10 4.45 23.96
CA LEU A 9 -11.89 2.99 23.82
C LEU A 9 -11.18 2.35 25.01
N TRP A 10 -10.94 3.09 26.11
CA TRP A 10 -10.31 2.53 27.30
C TRP A 10 -11.25 1.57 28.01
N ASP A 11 -10.72 0.38 28.36
CA ASP A 11 -11.43 -0.66 29.07
C ASP A 11 -10.67 -1.03 30.35
N ASP A 12 -11.27 -0.75 31.53
CA ASP A 12 -10.65 -1.00 32.82
C ASP A 12 -10.55 -2.50 33.14
N ASP A 13 -11.49 -3.31 32.64
CA ASP A 13 -11.48 -4.78 32.86
C ASP A 13 -10.34 -5.44 32.07
N VAL A 14 -9.97 -4.89 30.93
CA VAL A 14 -8.81 -5.33 30.14
C VAL A 14 -7.53 -4.84 30.81
N THR A 15 -7.42 -3.53 31.06
CA THR A 15 -6.15 -2.91 31.52
C THR A 15 -5.73 -3.33 32.91
N SER A 16 -6.67 -3.71 33.79
CA SER A 16 -6.37 -4.23 35.13
C SER A 16 -5.56 -5.52 35.13
N LYS A 17 -5.59 -6.29 34.04
CA LYS A 17 -4.91 -7.57 33.87
C LYS A 17 -3.55 -7.46 33.19
N LEU A 18 -3.21 -6.29 32.64
CA LEU A 18 -2.01 -6.04 31.85
C LEU A 18 -0.83 -5.59 32.72
N ASP A 19 0.37 -6.03 32.36
CA ASP A 19 1.59 -5.45 32.92
C ASP A 19 1.79 -4.00 32.43
N PRO A 20 2.68 -3.20 33.05
CA PRO A 20 2.87 -1.82 32.65
C PRO A 20 3.30 -1.62 31.20
N VAL A 21 4.04 -2.55 30.58
CA VAL A 21 4.44 -2.48 29.17
C VAL A 21 3.25 -2.84 28.27
N GLU A 22 2.47 -3.83 28.65
CA GLU A 22 1.25 -4.23 27.96
C GLU A 22 0.19 -3.11 27.98
N ARG A 23 0.05 -2.37 29.09
CA ARG A 23 -0.81 -1.20 29.16
C ARG A 23 -0.36 -0.07 28.22
N LEU A 24 0.96 0.16 28.12
CA LEU A 24 1.50 1.11 27.13
C LEU A 24 1.15 0.68 25.70
N ILE A 25 1.29 -0.61 25.37
CA ILE A 25 0.94 -1.16 24.05
C ILE A 25 -0.56 -1.00 23.79
N TYR A 26 -1.39 -1.35 24.77
CA TYR A 26 -2.85 -1.19 24.69
C TYR A 26 -3.24 0.26 24.44
N ARG A 27 -2.71 1.22 25.24
CA ARG A 27 -2.92 2.66 25.05
C ARG A 27 -2.54 3.10 23.66
N SER A 28 -1.41 2.63 23.16
CA SER A 28 -0.93 2.92 21.81
C SER A 28 -1.87 2.42 20.72
N ASN A 29 -2.36 1.18 20.87
CA ASN A 29 -3.25 0.58 19.89
C ASN A 29 -4.60 1.29 19.81
N ILE A 30 -5.20 1.66 20.94
CA ILE A 30 -6.48 2.37 20.96
C ILE A 30 -6.35 3.83 20.47
N LEU A 31 -5.24 4.52 20.75
CA LEU A 31 -4.95 5.84 20.17
C LEU A 31 -4.73 5.74 18.66
N GLY A 32 -3.96 4.76 18.18
CA GLY A 32 -3.68 4.56 16.76
C GLY A 32 -4.87 4.04 15.94
N SER A 33 -5.92 3.54 16.58
CA SER A 33 -7.09 3.01 15.89
C SER A 33 -8.03 4.09 15.34
N ASP A 34 -7.91 5.33 15.80
CA ASP A 34 -8.71 6.47 15.35
C ASP A 34 -7.85 7.46 14.57
N GLN A 35 -8.06 7.57 13.26
CA GLN A 35 -7.31 8.47 12.37
C GLN A 35 -7.51 9.96 12.69
N ARG A 36 -8.51 10.33 13.48
CA ARG A 36 -8.70 11.70 13.98
C ARG A 36 -7.71 12.03 15.10
N ILE A 37 -7.13 11.00 15.75
CA ILE A 37 -6.12 11.13 16.80
C ILE A 37 -4.72 11.12 16.22
N THR A 38 -4.44 10.19 15.28
CA THR A 38 -3.17 10.14 14.57
C THR A 38 -3.31 9.40 13.25
N ASN A 39 -2.52 9.80 12.26
CA ASN A 39 -2.46 9.13 10.96
C ASN A 39 -1.65 7.82 11.05
N THR A 40 -1.72 7.02 9.98
CA THR A 40 -0.98 5.76 9.86
C THR A 40 0.52 5.98 10.02
N GLY A 41 1.11 5.33 11.01
CA GLY A 41 2.55 5.40 11.30
C GLY A 41 3.00 6.66 12.01
N GLY A 42 2.13 7.65 12.20
CA GLY A 42 2.41 8.87 12.95
C GLY A 42 2.28 8.68 14.45
N GLY A 43 2.79 9.65 15.19
CA GLY A 43 2.74 9.69 16.63
C GLY A 43 3.64 8.68 17.35
N ASN A 44 3.84 8.95 18.63
CA ASN A 44 4.65 8.16 19.56
C ASN A 44 4.01 8.13 20.94
N THR A 45 4.17 7.01 21.64
CA THR A 45 3.76 6.85 23.04
C THR A 45 4.91 6.31 23.85
N SER A 46 4.94 6.64 25.13
CA SER A 46 5.95 6.10 26.04
C SER A 46 5.47 5.93 27.47
N SER A 47 6.19 5.12 28.21
CA SER A 47 6.05 4.99 29.66
C SER A 47 7.43 4.78 30.31
N LYS A 48 7.69 5.48 31.41
CA LYS A 48 8.84 5.26 32.28
C LYS A 48 8.44 4.23 33.33
N ILE A 49 9.12 3.10 33.33
CA ILE A 49 8.75 1.94 34.15
C ILE A 49 9.96 1.50 34.95
N THR A 50 9.80 1.36 36.28
CA THR A 50 10.85 0.80 37.13
C THR A 50 11.04 -0.68 36.81
N LYS A 51 12.26 -1.11 36.54
CA LYS A 51 12.69 -2.47 36.27
C LYS A 51 13.94 -2.79 37.06
N GLN A 52 14.14 -4.08 37.39
CA GLN A 52 15.38 -4.52 37.98
C GLN A 52 16.44 -4.67 36.86
N ASP A 53 17.60 -4.04 37.07
CA ASP A 53 18.75 -4.18 36.18
C ASP A 53 19.26 -5.63 36.22
N PRO A 54 19.36 -6.34 35.08
CA PRO A 54 19.74 -7.74 35.06
C PRO A 54 21.20 -7.99 35.44
N LEU A 55 22.06 -6.98 35.46
CA LEU A 55 23.48 -7.11 35.79
C LEU A 55 23.75 -6.72 37.24
N THR A 56 23.13 -5.64 37.73
CA THR A 56 23.41 -5.10 39.08
C THR A 56 22.37 -5.53 40.11
N GLY A 57 21.19 -5.94 39.69
CA GLY A 57 20.03 -6.21 40.56
C GLY A 57 19.37 -4.96 41.15
N GLU A 58 19.82 -3.76 40.81
CA GLU A 58 19.26 -2.50 41.27
C GLU A 58 17.98 -2.14 40.51
N ASN A 59 17.08 -1.42 41.18
CA ASN A 59 15.89 -0.86 40.52
C ASN A 59 16.30 0.39 39.72
N VAL A 60 16.04 0.33 38.41
CA VAL A 60 16.35 1.43 37.48
C VAL A 60 15.07 1.87 36.76
N GLU A 61 14.99 3.14 36.39
CA GLU A 61 13.93 3.64 35.52
C GLU A 61 14.26 3.35 34.06
N VAL A 62 13.35 2.71 33.36
CA VAL A 62 13.49 2.33 31.95
C VAL A 62 12.40 3.05 31.15
N LEU A 63 12.80 3.83 30.16
CA LEU A 63 11.90 4.41 29.18
C LEU A 63 11.53 3.33 28.14
N TRP A 64 10.26 2.99 28.08
CA TRP A 64 9.68 2.27 26.96
C TRP A 64 9.04 3.26 26.01
N VAL A 65 9.51 3.32 24.76
CA VAL A 65 9.04 4.27 23.74
C VAL A 65 8.87 3.55 22.40
N LYS A 66 7.83 3.90 21.66
CA LYS A 66 7.63 3.36 20.32
C LYS A 66 8.86 3.61 19.45
N GLY A 67 9.40 2.55 18.87
CA GLY A 67 10.54 2.61 17.96
C GLY A 67 10.20 3.28 16.62
N SER A 68 11.26 3.54 15.84
CA SER A 68 11.12 4.18 14.53
C SER A 68 10.33 3.29 13.55
N GLY A 69 9.36 3.91 12.87
CA GLY A 69 8.47 3.24 11.91
C GLY A 69 7.40 2.35 12.59
N GLY A 70 6.45 1.89 11.82
CA GLY A 70 5.32 1.10 12.31
C GLY A 70 4.13 1.94 12.78
N ASP A 71 2.96 1.34 12.71
CA ASP A 71 1.67 1.95 13.05
C ASP A 71 1.36 1.70 14.53
N LEU A 72 0.92 2.73 15.26
CA LEU A 72 0.48 2.60 16.66
C LEU A 72 -0.64 1.58 16.81
N ARG A 73 -1.60 1.55 15.88
CA ARG A 73 -2.78 0.66 15.88
C ARG A 73 -2.42 -0.82 15.99
N THR A 74 -1.33 -1.25 15.35
CA THR A 74 -0.92 -2.66 15.27
C THR A 74 0.39 -2.93 16.00
N SER A 75 0.83 -1.99 16.84
CA SER A 75 2.08 -2.12 17.60
C SER A 75 2.01 -3.27 18.60
N LYS A 76 3.11 -4.00 18.70
CA LYS A 76 3.37 -5.08 19.65
C LYS A 76 4.61 -4.74 20.47
N ARG A 77 4.97 -5.58 21.45
CA ARG A 77 6.12 -5.36 22.34
C ARG A 77 7.43 -5.12 21.56
N GLU A 78 7.67 -5.85 20.46
CA GLU A 78 8.85 -5.71 19.61
C GLU A 78 8.91 -4.39 18.83
N ASN A 79 7.84 -3.61 18.81
CA ASN A 79 7.81 -2.29 18.20
C ASN A 79 8.27 -1.17 19.15
N PHE A 80 8.51 -1.49 20.42
CA PHE A 80 8.98 -0.55 21.44
C PHE A 80 10.44 -0.78 21.78
N SER A 81 11.19 0.30 21.92
CA SER A 81 12.55 0.32 22.46
C SER A 81 12.51 0.51 23.96
N SER A 82 13.36 -0.21 24.68
CA SER A 82 13.58 -0.05 26.14
C SER A 82 14.97 0.54 26.39
N LEU A 83 15.02 1.65 27.11
CA LEU A 83 16.23 2.45 27.27
C LEU A 83 16.39 2.85 28.75
N TYR A 84 17.62 2.83 29.28
CA TYR A 84 17.95 3.38 30.59
C TYR A 84 17.63 4.88 30.58
N GLN A 85 16.65 5.32 31.35
CA GLN A 85 16.23 6.72 31.43
C GLN A 85 17.37 7.65 31.84
N GLN A 86 18.16 7.26 32.84
CA GLN A 86 19.27 8.09 33.32
C GLN A 86 20.34 8.27 32.24
N LYS A 87 20.64 7.24 31.44
CA LYS A 87 21.62 7.37 30.34
C LYS A 87 21.14 8.35 29.26
N LEU A 88 19.82 8.39 28.97
CA LEU A 88 19.26 9.35 28.03
C LEU A 88 19.39 10.79 28.58
N VAL A 89 19.12 10.99 29.88
CA VAL A 89 19.29 12.29 30.54
C VAL A 89 20.78 12.71 30.51
N ASP A 90 21.69 11.79 30.72
CA ASP A 90 23.14 12.06 30.68
C ASP A 90 23.64 12.48 29.29
N LEU A 91 22.92 12.16 28.21
CA LEU A 91 23.22 12.70 26.88
C LEU A 91 23.18 14.22 26.81
N GLN A 92 22.39 14.87 27.68
CA GLN A 92 22.40 16.34 27.79
C GLN A 92 23.80 16.86 28.17
N LYS A 93 24.53 16.16 29.07
CA LYS A 93 25.89 16.51 29.47
C LYS A 93 26.87 16.30 28.30
N LEU A 94 26.65 15.27 27.47
CA LEU A 94 27.46 15.04 26.28
C LEU A 94 27.19 16.11 25.23
N TYR A 95 25.91 16.39 24.96
CA TYR A 95 25.50 17.42 24.02
C TYR A 95 26.01 18.82 24.42
N ALA A 96 26.02 19.14 25.71
CA ALA A 96 26.53 20.42 26.24
C ALA A 96 28.00 20.66 25.88
N LYS A 97 28.80 19.61 25.63
CA LYS A 97 30.22 19.69 25.26
C LYS A 97 30.44 19.87 23.75
N GLU A 98 29.42 19.69 22.92
CA GLU A 98 29.57 19.88 21.48
C GLU A 98 29.84 21.34 21.13
N PRO A 99 30.79 21.63 20.23
CA PRO A 99 31.20 23.01 19.90
C PRO A 99 30.09 23.78 19.16
N GLU A 100 29.37 23.11 18.30
CA GLU A 100 28.23 23.68 17.56
C GLU A 100 26.96 22.95 17.97
N LYS A 101 26.12 23.63 18.75
CA LYS A 101 24.83 23.14 19.24
C LYS A 101 23.69 23.88 18.56
N GLY A 102 22.53 23.26 18.53
CA GLY A 102 21.30 23.86 18.01
C GLY A 102 20.56 22.95 17.07
N PRO A 103 19.34 23.34 16.67
CA PRO A 103 18.51 22.54 15.79
C PRO A 103 19.17 22.34 14.41
N LYS A 104 19.01 21.14 13.85
CA LYS A 104 19.52 20.74 12.54
C LYS A 104 21.07 20.70 12.42
N THR A 105 21.79 20.65 13.54
CA THR A 105 23.24 20.49 13.54
C THR A 105 23.65 19.02 13.50
N PRO A 106 24.90 18.72 13.04
CA PRO A 106 25.47 17.37 13.17
C PRO A 106 25.54 16.91 14.64
N ALA A 107 25.70 17.82 15.59
CA ALA A 107 25.72 17.52 17.02
C ALA A 107 24.38 16.98 17.50
N GLU A 108 23.26 17.59 17.07
CA GLU A 108 21.92 17.08 17.35
C GLU A 108 21.70 15.66 16.78
N ASP A 109 22.05 15.46 15.51
CA ASP A 109 21.90 14.16 14.83
C ASP A 109 22.82 13.08 15.46
N LYS A 110 24.01 13.45 15.97
CA LYS A 110 24.92 12.55 16.69
C LYS A 110 24.26 11.96 17.95
N MET A 111 23.39 12.71 18.63
CA MET A 111 22.71 12.20 19.83
C MET A 111 21.77 11.02 19.49
N VAL A 112 21.19 10.97 18.30
CA VAL A 112 20.37 9.84 17.85
C VAL A 112 21.21 8.54 17.76
N ALA A 113 22.45 8.62 17.29
CA ALA A 113 23.36 7.47 17.26
C ALA A 113 23.71 6.97 18.66
N MET A 114 23.72 7.85 19.66
CA MET A 114 24.04 7.50 21.05
C MET A 114 22.93 6.71 21.75
N TYR A 115 21.69 6.70 21.26
CA TYR A 115 20.58 5.96 21.89
C TYR A 115 20.87 4.46 21.99
N THR A 116 21.66 3.88 21.09
CA THR A 116 22.06 2.47 21.16
C THR A 116 22.84 2.15 22.43
N HIS A 117 23.59 3.11 23.00
CA HIS A 117 24.37 2.95 24.25
C HIS A 117 23.50 3.09 25.52
N ALA A 118 22.25 3.52 25.36
CA ALA A 118 21.28 3.57 26.44
C ALA A 118 20.35 2.35 26.48
N THR A 119 20.51 1.37 25.58
CA THR A 119 19.64 0.19 25.48
C THR A 119 19.64 -0.61 26.76
N PHE A 120 18.42 -0.90 27.29
CA PHE A 120 18.19 -1.75 28.45
C PHE A 120 18.08 -3.23 28.04
N ASN A 121 17.26 -3.53 27.05
CA ASN A 121 17.21 -4.87 26.42
C ASN A 121 17.57 -4.77 24.95
N LEU A 122 17.87 -5.91 24.32
CA LEU A 122 18.02 -5.94 22.86
C LEU A 122 16.74 -5.47 22.20
N ASN A 123 16.79 -4.30 21.57
CA ASN A 123 15.66 -3.71 20.90
C ASN A 123 15.61 -4.20 19.44
N PRO A 124 14.52 -4.86 18.99
CA PRO A 124 14.40 -5.35 17.62
C PRO A 124 14.33 -4.20 16.58
N ARG A 125 13.91 -3.01 17.03
CA ARG A 125 13.85 -1.80 16.22
C ARG A 125 14.72 -0.69 16.80
N ALA A 126 15.23 0.17 15.93
CA ALA A 126 15.92 1.38 16.35
C ALA A 126 14.97 2.30 17.11
N SER A 127 15.50 2.99 18.14
CA SER A 127 14.75 3.99 18.90
C SER A 127 14.31 5.15 17.99
N SER A 128 13.16 5.75 18.30
CA SER A 128 12.66 6.91 17.56
C SER A 128 13.60 8.10 17.72
N ILE A 129 13.65 8.96 16.69
CA ILE A 129 14.28 10.28 16.75
C ILE A 129 13.65 11.11 17.87
N ASP A 130 12.35 10.91 18.14
CA ASP A 130 11.58 11.60 19.19
C ASP A 130 11.86 11.10 20.61
N THR A 131 12.76 10.15 20.80
CA THR A 131 13.11 9.64 22.14
C THR A 131 13.38 10.76 23.18
N PRO A 132 14.06 11.88 22.87
CA PRO A 132 14.27 12.98 23.82
C PRO A 132 12.97 13.66 24.27
N LEU A 133 11.98 13.77 23.39
CA LEU A 133 10.67 14.35 23.73
C LEU A 133 9.99 13.58 24.87
N HIS A 134 10.16 12.24 24.83
CA HIS A 134 9.59 11.35 25.85
C HIS A 134 10.47 11.23 27.10
N SER A 135 11.79 11.31 26.93
CA SER A 135 12.75 11.17 28.03
C SER A 135 12.81 12.41 28.92
N PHE A 136 12.85 13.62 28.31
CA PHE A 136 13.13 14.86 29.03
C PHE A 136 11.90 15.48 29.70
N ILE A 137 10.69 15.12 29.27
CA ILE A 137 9.45 15.44 29.98
C ILE A 137 9.42 14.68 31.31
N PRO A 138 9.29 15.34 32.49
CA PRO A 138 9.47 14.71 33.79
C PRO A 138 8.23 13.95 34.30
N PHE A 139 7.44 13.36 33.40
CA PHE A 139 6.24 12.60 33.71
C PHE A 139 6.39 11.15 33.25
N LYS A 140 5.61 10.23 33.85
CA LYS A 140 5.72 8.79 33.58
C LYS A 140 5.24 8.42 32.18
N HIS A 141 4.12 8.98 31.74
CA HIS A 141 3.46 8.65 30.48
C HIS A 141 3.43 9.88 29.61
N VAL A 142 3.81 9.70 28.34
CA VAL A 142 3.84 10.77 27.33
C VAL A 142 3.22 10.25 26.05
N ASP A 143 2.24 11.00 25.52
CA ASP A 143 1.61 10.76 24.23
C ASP A 143 1.90 11.94 23.30
N HIS A 144 2.56 11.67 22.19
CA HIS A 144 2.79 12.59 21.10
C HIS A 144 1.99 12.14 19.90
N MET A 145 0.99 12.94 19.50
CA MET A 145 0.01 12.60 18.47
C MET A 145 -0.08 13.67 17.39
N HIS A 146 -0.54 13.25 16.20
CA HIS A 146 -0.75 14.11 15.05
C HIS A 146 -2.24 14.22 14.67
N PRO A 147 -3.12 14.70 15.58
CA PRO A 147 -4.55 14.82 15.30
C PRO A 147 -4.83 16.00 14.38
N ASN A 148 -5.66 15.80 13.35
CA ASN A 148 -5.99 16.82 12.37
C ASN A 148 -6.45 18.15 13.04
N ALA A 149 -7.23 18.07 14.11
CA ALA A 149 -7.70 19.25 14.83
C ALA A 149 -6.56 20.04 15.51
N ALA A 150 -5.61 19.33 16.16
CA ALA A 150 -4.48 20.02 16.81
C ALA A 150 -3.50 20.56 15.75
N ILE A 151 -3.25 19.81 14.65
CA ILE A 151 -2.42 20.32 13.54
C ILE A 151 -3.07 21.54 12.90
N ALA A 152 -4.42 21.59 12.75
CA ALA A 152 -5.12 22.76 12.24
C ALA A 152 -4.88 24.02 13.09
N VAL A 153 -4.89 23.88 14.40
CA VAL A 153 -4.51 24.97 15.33
C VAL A 153 -3.04 25.32 15.15
N ALA A 154 -2.15 24.30 15.09
CA ALA A 154 -0.70 24.48 14.96
C ALA A 154 -0.29 25.12 13.62
N ALA A 155 -1.07 24.88 12.54
CA ALA A 155 -0.85 25.39 11.19
C ALA A 155 -1.66 26.66 10.87
N ALA A 156 -2.32 27.25 11.84
CA ALA A 156 -2.96 28.55 11.70
C ALA A 156 -1.95 29.69 11.88
N LYS A 157 -2.12 30.80 11.16
CA LYS A 157 -1.21 31.95 11.17
C LYS A 157 -0.97 32.50 12.58
N ASN A 158 -2.02 32.56 13.42
CA ASN A 158 -1.95 33.05 14.78
C ASN A 158 -2.07 31.89 15.81
N SER A 159 -1.34 30.79 15.54
CA SER A 159 -1.40 29.53 16.30
C SER A 159 -1.20 29.72 17.81
N GLU A 160 -0.24 30.56 18.24
CA GLU A 160 0.02 30.88 19.66
C GLU A 160 -1.22 31.47 20.34
N ARG A 161 -1.81 32.51 19.73
CA ARG A 161 -3.05 33.15 20.24
C ARG A 161 -4.20 32.15 20.30
N LEU A 162 -4.36 31.35 19.29
CA LEU A 162 -5.42 30.33 19.21
C LEU A 162 -5.24 29.24 20.27
N THR A 163 -4.01 28.81 20.51
CA THR A 163 -3.71 27.85 21.57
C THR A 163 -4.14 28.38 22.92
N LYS A 164 -3.81 29.66 23.22
CA LYS A 164 -4.23 30.33 24.48
C LYS A 164 -5.75 30.49 24.57
N GLU A 165 -6.42 30.81 23.45
CA GLU A 165 -7.87 30.97 23.40
C GLU A 165 -8.61 29.62 23.64
N ILE A 166 -8.10 28.53 23.13
CA ILE A 166 -8.73 27.20 23.21
C ILE A 166 -8.46 26.52 24.56
N TYR A 167 -7.24 26.62 25.08
CA TYR A 167 -6.77 25.80 26.19
C TYR A 167 -6.42 26.60 27.46
N GLY A 168 -6.34 27.94 27.37
CA GLY A 168 -5.87 28.77 28.51
C GLY A 168 -4.41 28.46 28.81
N ASP A 169 -4.10 28.17 30.08
CA ASP A 169 -2.77 27.82 30.57
C ASP A 169 -2.54 26.30 30.66
N GLU A 170 -3.55 25.51 30.28
CA GLU A 170 -3.45 24.05 30.32
C GLU A 170 -2.49 23.50 29.24
N VAL A 171 -2.39 24.19 28.08
CA VAL A 171 -1.52 23.82 26.98
C VAL A 171 -0.71 25.02 26.52
N ILE A 172 0.59 24.84 26.43
CA ILE A 172 1.53 25.87 25.99
C ILE A 172 1.76 25.71 24.48
N TRP A 173 1.99 26.80 23.80
CA TRP A 173 2.43 26.79 22.41
C TRP A 173 3.95 26.89 22.30
N THR A 174 4.57 26.15 21.36
CA THR A 174 5.97 26.32 20.99
C THR A 174 6.10 26.54 19.49
N PRO A 175 7.04 27.38 19.04
CA PRO A 175 7.31 27.54 17.61
C PRO A 175 7.80 26.22 16.99
N TRP A 176 7.79 26.17 15.64
CA TRP A 176 8.33 25.04 14.91
C TRP A 176 9.80 24.77 15.30
N LEU A 177 10.06 23.53 15.68
CA LEU A 177 11.38 22.93 15.79
C LEU A 177 11.36 21.57 15.10
N ARG A 178 12.44 21.25 14.39
CA ARG A 178 12.60 19.91 13.81
C ARG A 178 12.52 18.85 14.93
N PRO A 179 11.79 17.72 14.74
CA PRO A 179 11.83 16.60 15.68
C PRO A 179 13.28 16.20 16.02
N GLY A 180 13.59 16.04 17.31
CA GLY A 180 14.93 15.68 17.74
C GLY A 180 15.31 16.18 19.12
N PHE A 181 16.62 16.27 19.35
CA PHE A 181 17.18 16.55 20.69
C PHE A 181 16.83 17.97 21.19
N GLU A 182 16.93 18.97 20.33
CA GLU A 182 16.60 20.37 20.67
C GLU A 182 15.14 20.56 21.01
N LEU A 183 14.23 19.88 20.30
CA LEU A 183 12.81 19.91 20.65
C LEU A 183 12.58 19.27 22.02
N GLY A 184 13.28 18.18 22.35
CA GLY A 184 13.23 17.56 23.68
C GLY A 184 13.68 18.52 24.80
N LEU A 185 14.77 19.28 24.59
CA LEU A 185 15.26 20.29 25.53
C LEU A 185 14.26 21.47 25.66
N ALA A 186 13.62 21.87 24.57
CA ALA A 186 12.60 22.92 24.61
C ALA A 186 11.39 22.46 25.44
N LEU A 187 10.93 21.23 25.29
CA LEU A 187 9.83 20.68 26.09
C LEU A 187 10.19 20.55 27.56
N GLN A 188 11.44 20.19 27.89
CA GLN A 188 11.91 20.18 29.27
C GLN A 188 11.83 21.57 29.89
N ARG A 189 12.24 22.63 29.17
CA ARG A 189 12.10 24.03 29.64
C ARG A 189 10.64 24.41 29.84
N VAL A 190 9.74 24.06 28.90
CA VAL A 190 8.30 24.32 29.06
C VAL A 190 7.75 23.68 30.34
N CYS A 191 8.12 22.43 30.62
CA CYS A 191 7.68 21.78 31.87
C CYS A 191 8.22 22.49 33.14
N ALA A 192 9.43 23.03 33.09
CA ALA A 192 10.03 23.76 34.24
C ALA A 192 9.41 25.15 34.43
N GLU A 193 9.16 25.88 33.35
CA GLU A 193 8.60 27.24 33.37
C GLU A 193 7.08 27.25 33.60
N HIS A 194 6.39 26.18 33.18
CA HIS A 194 4.93 26.02 33.26
C HIS A 194 4.54 24.70 33.96
N PRO A 195 4.79 24.56 35.27
CA PRO A 195 4.61 23.29 35.99
C PRO A 195 3.17 22.76 36.01
N ASN A 196 2.18 23.62 35.76
CA ASN A 196 0.77 23.23 35.67
C ASN A 196 0.31 22.88 34.23
N ALA A 197 1.16 23.06 33.24
CA ALA A 197 0.83 22.67 31.88
C ALA A 197 0.74 21.15 31.75
N LYS A 198 -0.22 20.71 30.97
CA LYS A 198 -0.50 19.28 30.70
C LYS A 198 -0.11 18.84 29.31
N GLY A 199 0.26 19.77 28.43
CA GLY A 199 0.65 19.49 27.06
C GLY A 199 1.17 20.73 26.32
N VAL A 200 1.56 20.50 25.08
CA VAL A 200 2.09 21.51 24.15
C VAL A 200 1.48 21.34 22.78
N ILE A 201 1.03 22.42 22.18
CA ILE A 201 0.83 22.51 20.73
C ILE A 201 2.19 22.86 20.11
N LEU A 202 2.70 21.93 19.30
CA LEU A 202 3.93 22.10 18.53
C LEU A 202 3.59 22.80 17.22
N GLY A 203 4.05 24.03 17.02
CA GLY A 203 3.79 24.83 15.82
C GLY A 203 4.09 24.03 14.55
N GLN A 204 3.12 23.94 13.63
CA GLN A 204 3.19 23.22 12.34
C GLN A 204 3.57 21.71 12.47
N HIS A 205 3.27 21.07 13.62
CA HIS A 205 3.64 19.70 13.89
C HIS A 205 2.47 18.89 14.47
N GLY A 206 2.11 19.11 15.74
CA GLY A 206 1.09 18.29 16.40
C GLY A 206 0.88 18.64 17.86
N LEU A 207 0.49 17.63 18.63
CA LEU A 207 0.20 17.71 20.07
C LEU A 207 1.11 16.75 20.84
N ILE A 208 1.65 17.20 21.97
CA ILE A 208 2.28 16.33 22.96
C ILE A 208 1.68 16.62 24.34
N ASN A 209 1.35 15.57 25.10
CA ASN A 209 0.79 15.66 26.45
C ASN A 209 1.32 14.55 27.36
N TRP A 210 1.11 14.72 28.67
CA TRP A 210 1.71 13.86 29.68
C TRP A 210 0.88 13.74 30.95
N ALA A 211 1.03 12.62 31.63
CA ALA A 211 0.47 12.37 32.97
C ALA A 211 1.32 11.35 33.75
N ASN A 212 1.01 11.16 35.03
CA ASN A 212 1.66 10.14 35.87
C ASN A 212 0.87 8.81 35.94
N ASP A 213 -0.33 8.77 35.38
CA ASP A 213 -1.18 7.60 35.24
C ASP A 213 -1.49 7.32 33.77
N ASP A 214 -1.54 6.03 33.36
CA ASP A 214 -1.77 5.60 31.99
C ASP A 214 -3.13 6.06 31.43
N LYS A 215 -4.19 5.88 32.26
CA LYS A 215 -5.56 6.24 31.87
C LYS A 215 -5.72 7.74 31.79
N GLU A 216 -5.18 8.46 32.80
CA GLU A 216 -5.19 9.91 32.80
C GLU A 216 -4.49 10.48 31.55
N CYS A 217 -3.35 9.92 31.15
CA CYS A 217 -2.65 10.34 29.94
C CYS A 217 -3.51 10.16 28.70
N TYR A 218 -4.15 8.99 28.55
CA TYR A 218 -5.07 8.71 27.45
C TYR A 218 -6.26 9.66 27.42
N GLU A 219 -6.94 9.83 28.55
CA GLU A 219 -8.12 10.71 28.67
C GLU A 219 -7.76 12.17 28.38
N LEU A 220 -6.57 12.59 28.81
CA LEU A 220 -6.06 13.93 28.53
C LEU A 220 -5.83 14.12 27.03
N THR A 221 -5.20 13.14 26.35
CA THR A 221 -5.03 13.18 24.89
C THR A 221 -6.37 13.41 24.19
N LEU A 222 -7.39 12.61 24.52
CA LEU A 222 -8.72 12.75 23.94
C LEU A 222 -9.36 14.10 24.26
N SER A 223 -9.25 14.56 25.52
CA SER A 223 -9.83 15.83 25.97
C SER A 223 -9.25 17.03 25.23
N LEU A 224 -7.94 17.06 25.04
CA LEU A 224 -7.26 18.15 24.33
C LEU A 224 -7.65 18.17 22.84
N ILE A 225 -7.75 17.02 22.20
CA ILE A 225 -8.20 16.91 20.81
C ILE A 225 -9.65 17.36 20.68
N GLU A 226 -10.53 16.90 21.58
CA GLU A 226 -11.95 17.26 21.60
C GLU A 226 -12.16 18.78 21.74
N LYS A 227 -11.37 19.47 22.59
CA LYS A 227 -11.42 20.94 22.76
C LYS A 227 -11.10 21.65 21.45
N ALA A 228 -10.00 21.28 20.77
CA ALA A 228 -9.63 21.84 19.47
C ALA A 228 -10.71 21.59 18.42
N ALA A 229 -11.16 20.35 18.29
CA ALA A 229 -12.15 19.96 17.31
C ALA A 229 -13.49 20.70 17.51
N ASN A 230 -13.98 20.80 18.73
CA ASN A 230 -15.21 21.55 19.04
C ASN A 230 -15.07 23.04 18.73
N TYR A 231 -13.91 23.64 19.03
CA TYR A 231 -13.66 25.04 18.68
C TYR A 231 -13.66 25.26 17.16
N ILE A 232 -12.97 24.40 16.42
CA ILE A 232 -12.89 24.45 14.96
C ILE A 232 -14.30 24.31 14.36
N GLU A 233 -15.06 23.29 14.75
CA GLU A 233 -16.38 23.04 14.21
C GLU A 233 -17.36 24.19 14.49
N ALA A 234 -17.33 24.76 15.69
CA ALA A 234 -18.15 25.90 16.03
C ALA A 234 -17.86 27.13 15.13
N LYS A 235 -16.59 27.35 14.75
CA LYS A 235 -16.20 28.44 13.84
C LYS A 235 -16.55 28.07 12.39
N TYR A 236 -16.35 26.81 12.00
CA TYR A 236 -16.66 26.28 10.68
C TYR A 236 -18.15 26.46 10.34
N GLU A 237 -19.03 26.04 11.24
CA GLU A 237 -20.48 26.19 11.09
C GLU A 237 -20.91 27.66 11.01
N ARG A 238 -20.33 28.54 11.84
CA ARG A 238 -20.59 29.98 11.78
C ARG A 238 -20.18 30.64 10.46
N LYS A 239 -19.16 30.08 9.76
CA LYS A 239 -18.71 30.53 8.44
C LYS A 239 -19.53 29.94 7.30
N GLY A 240 -20.54 29.11 7.57
CA GLY A 240 -21.44 28.50 6.58
C GLY A 240 -21.16 27.04 6.27
N GLY A 241 -20.33 26.38 7.09
CA GLY A 241 -20.09 24.94 7.01
C GLY A 241 -19.59 24.49 5.63
N ASP A 242 -20.03 23.31 5.22
CA ASP A 242 -19.64 22.66 3.95
C ASP A 242 -19.91 23.53 2.71
N ALA A 243 -20.99 24.30 2.71
CA ALA A 243 -21.35 25.15 1.59
C ALA A 243 -20.37 26.30 1.32
N LYS A 244 -19.56 26.68 2.30
CA LYS A 244 -18.55 27.73 2.22
C LYS A 244 -17.14 27.25 2.46
N ALA A 245 -16.94 25.94 2.66
CA ALA A 245 -15.62 25.35 2.81
C ALA A 245 -14.72 25.72 1.63
N PHE A 246 -13.48 26.12 1.92
CA PHE A 246 -12.47 26.46 0.91
C PHE A 246 -12.95 27.50 -0.14
N GLY A 247 -13.78 28.50 0.29
CA GLY A 247 -14.34 29.53 -0.60
C GLY A 247 -15.59 29.10 -1.38
N GLY A 248 -16.12 27.91 -1.09
CA GLY A 248 -17.31 27.34 -1.74
C GLY A 248 -17.01 26.64 -3.06
N PRO A 249 -17.99 25.94 -3.63
CA PRO A 249 -17.81 25.12 -4.83
C PRO A 249 -17.60 25.99 -6.09
N LYS A 250 -16.57 25.67 -6.87
CA LYS A 250 -16.27 26.20 -8.20
C LYS A 250 -16.72 25.22 -9.30
N TYR A 251 -16.55 23.94 -9.06
CA TYR A 251 -16.89 22.85 -9.99
C TYR A 251 -17.92 21.90 -9.38
N GLN A 252 -18.64 21.19 -10.23
CA GLN A 252 -19.55 20.14 -9.82
C GLN A 252 -18.85 18.77 -9.90
N THR A 253 -19.15 17.92 -8.93
CA THR A 253 -18.72 16.52 -8.94
C THR A 253 -19.41 15.78 -10.09
N LEU A 254 -18.67 14.96 -10.83
CA LEU A 254 -19.26 14.00 -11.76
C LEU A 254 -19.93 12.86 -10.95
N ASP A 255 -20.97 12.25 -11.50
CA ASP A 255 -21.55 11.04 -10.91
C ASP A 255 -20.52 9.89 -10.87
N GLU A 256 -20.76 8.91 -10.02
CA GLU A 256 -19.82 7.82 -9.75
C GLU A 256 -19.46 7.02 -11.02
N VAL A 257 -20.45 6.73 -11.87
CA VAL A 257 -20.25 5.99 -13.11
C VAL A 257 -19.34 6.78 -14.05
N ARG A 258 -19.62 8.07 -14.20
CA ARG A 258 -18.80 8.95 -15.05
C ARG A 258 -17.40 9.13 -14.50
N ARG A 259 -17.24 9.27 -13.17
CA ARG A 259 -15.91 9.32 -12.53
C ARG A 259 -15.10 8.06 -12.85
N SER A 260 -15.69 6.88 -12.66
CA SER A 260 -15.05 5.59 -12.94
C SER A 260 -14.64 5.47 -14.42
N GLN A 261 -15.50 5.89 -15.35
CA GLN A 261 -15.19 5.88 -16.78
C GLN A 261 -14.01 6.80 -17.13
N VAL A 262 -14.00 8.03 -16.56
CA VAL A 262 -12.90 8.96 -16.80
C VAL A 262 -11.61 8.46 -16.19
N PHE A 263 -11.64 7.95 -14.96
CA PHE A 263 -10.46 7.34 -14.34
C PHE A 263 -9.91 6.17 -15.17
N ALA A 264 -10.77 5.24 -15.61
CA ALA A 264 -10.34 4.13 -16.45
C ALA A 264 -9.69 4.60 -17.76
N ALA A 265 -10.14 5.71 -18.32
CA ALA A 265 -9.59 6.28 -19.55
C ALA A 265 -8.25 7.03 -19.37
N ILE A 266 -7.98 7.62 -18.20
CA ILE A 266 -6.77 8.42 -17.98
C ILE A 266 -5.67 7.71 -17.21
N LEU A 267 -6.02 6.79 -16.30
CA LEU A 267 -5.06 6.19 -15.35
C LEU A 267 -3.94 5.40 -16.04
N PRO A 268 -4.18 4.55 -17.06
CA PRO A 268 -3.09 3.85 -17.74
C PRO A 268 -2.07 4.83 -18.33
N TRP A 269 -2.55 5.82 -19.05
CA TRP A 269 -1.72 6.88 -19.61
C TRP A 269 -0.96 7.64 -18.52
N LEU A 270 -1.65 8.04 -17.47
CA LEU A 270 -1.06 8.78 -16.35
C LEU A 270 0.00 7.95 -15.61
N ARG A 271 -0.29 6.66 -15.35
CA ARG A 271 0.67 5.73 -14.75
C ARG A 271 1.94 5.62 -15.59
N GLY A 272 1.81 5.54 -16.91
CA GLY A 272 2.95 5.53 -17.81
C GLY A 272 3.79 6.80 -17.70
N ARG A 273 3.17 7.97 -17.53
CA ARG A 273 3.87 9.27 -17.42
C ARG A 273 4.59 9.46 -16.10
N VAL A 274 4.05 8.95 -14.99
CA VAL A 274 4.71 9.02 -13.68
C VAL A 274 5.73 7.90 -13.44
N SER A 275 5.65 6.80 -14.18
CA SER A 275 6.50 5.61 -14.02
C SER A 275 7.76 5.61 -14.92
N GLN A 276 8.38 6.76 -15.15
CA GLN A 276 9.53 6.89 -16.05
C GLN A 276 10.78 6.17 -15.53
N LYS A 277 11.06 6.29 -14.25
CA LYS A 277 12.24 5.67 -13.60
C LYS A 277 11.87 4.35 -12.91
N ASN A 278 10.81 4.39 -12.12
CA ASN A 278 10.27 3.22 -11.40
C ASN A 278 8.76 3.15 -11.64
N ARG A 279 8.22 1.94 -11.65
CA ARG A 279 6.76 1.76 -11.73
C ARG A 279 6.10 2.19 -10.42
N PHE A 280 4.92 2.78 -10.56
CA PHE A 280 4.08 3.18 -9.43
C PHE A 280 2.74 2.45 -9.46
N ILE A 281 2.19 2.26 -8.27
CA ILE A 281 0.85 1.74 -8.04
C ILE A 281 -0.03 2.91 -7.63
N GLY A 282 -1.23 3.00 -8.22
CA GLY A 282 -2.18 4.07 -7.97
C GLY A 282 -3.25 3.68 -6.95
N THR A 283 -3.74 4.70 -6.25
CA THR A 283 -4.96 4.65 -5.44
C THR A 283 -5.82 5.85 -5.77
N ILE A 284 -7.08 5.61 -6.09
CA ILE A 284 -8.10 6.65 -6.25
C ILE A 284 -8.68 6.95 -4.88
N GLN A 285 -8.95 8.22 -4.59
CA GLN A 285 -9.77 8.64 -3.47
C GLN A 285 -10.72 9.74 -3.92
N ASP A 286 -12.01 9.47 -3.80
CA ASP A 286 -13.10 10.32 -4.25
C ASP A 286 -14.24 10.37 -3.21
N ASP A 287 -13.83 10.32 -1.92
CA ASP A 287 -14.73 10.56 -0.80
C ASP A 287 -15.19 12.03 -0.76
N GLU A 288 -16.20 12.29 0.06
CA GLU A 288 -16.85 13.60 0.14
C GLU A 288 -15.87 14.73 0.50
N ASN A 289 -14.90 14.49 1.39
CA ASN A 289 -13.92 15.49 1.79
C ASN A 289 -13.01 15.89 0.63
N ILE A 290 -12.48 14.90 -0.07
CA ILE A 290 -11.61 15.13 -1.23
C ILE A 290 -12.40 15.81 -2.36
N LEU A 291 -13.61 15.35 -2.67
CA LEU A 291 -14.45 15.96 -3.70
C LEU A 291 -14.82 17.40 -3.37
N ARG A 292 -15.14 17.69 -2.10
CA ARG A 292 -15.38 19.06 -1.62
C ARG A 292 -14.17 19.95 -1.84
N PHE A 293 -12.98 19.45 -1.48
CA PHE A 293 -11.74 20.20 -1.63
C PHE A 293 -11.40 20.46 -3.09
N VAL A 294 -11.29 19.42 -3.94
CA VAL A 294 -10.83 19.57 -5.33
C VAL A 294 -11.76 20.45 -6.16
N ASN A 295 -13.06 20.51 -5.83
CA ASN A 295 -14.07 21.29 -6.50
C ASN A 295 -14.17 22.74 -6.02
N SER A 296 -13.45 23.11 -4.96
CA SER A 296 -13.58 24.41 -4.31
C SER A 296 -12.78 25.52 -5.01
N SER A 297 -13.18 26.78 -4.75
CA SER A 297 -12.54 27.95 -5.31
C SER A 297 -11.11 28.15 -4.83
N ASP A 298 -10.82 27.80 -3.59
CA ASP A 298 -9.52 27.96 -2.93
C ASP A 298 -8.57 26.76 -3.10
N ALA A 299 -9.05 25.66 -3.67
CA ALA A 299 -8.22 24.45 -3.85
C ALA A 299 -6.88 24.72 -4.55
N PRO A 300 -6.81 25.52 -5.66
CA PRO A 300 -5.53 25.81 -6.31
C PRO A 300 -4.54 26.51 -5.38
N ARG A 301 -5.02 27.48 -4.59
CA ARG A 301 -4.19 28.23 -3.64
C ARG A 301 -3.66 27.34 -2.52
N LEU A 302 -4.55 26.56 -1.89
CA LEU A 302 -4.21 25.70 -0.77
C LEU A 302 -3.30 24.54 -1.20
N ALA A 303 -3.56 23.94 -2.35
CA ALA A 303 -2.71 22.91 -2.93
C ALA A 303 -1.28 23.43 -3.19
N GLU A 304 -1.12 24.66 -3.69
CA GLU A 304 0.18 25.27 -3.97
C GLU A 304 0.98 25.55 -2.68
N LEU A 305 0.32 25.84 -1.55
CA LEU A 305 0.99 26.03 -0.25
C LEU A 305 1.66 24.73 0.23
N GLY A 306 1.07 23.57 -0.05
CA GLY A 306 1.56 22.29 0.41
C GLY A 306 1.11 21.94 1.83
N THR A 307 1.75 20.97 2.45
CA THR A 307 1.39 20.41 3.77
C THR A 307 2.15 21.08 4.92
N SER A 308 1.69 20.90 6.15
CA SER A 308 2.26 21.52 7.34
C SER A 308 2.90 20.53 8.31
N CYS A 309 2.51 19.27 8.34
CA CYS A 309 3.02 18.29 9.29
C CYS A 309 4.22 17.51 8.70
N PRO A 310 5.29 17.22 9.49
CA PRO A 310 6.47 16.49 9.04
C PRO A 310 6.16 15.15 8.37
N ASP A 311 5.26 14.36 8.93
CA ASP A 311 4.88 13.06 8.39
C ASP A 311 4.32 13.16 6.97
N HIS A 312 3.61 14.26 6.68
CA HIS A 312 2.98 14.47 5.38
C HIS A 312 4.04 14.61 4.27
N PHE A 313 5.11 15.38 4.46
CA PHE A 313 6.14 15.61 3.42
C PHE A 313 6.79 14.34 2.92
N LEU A 314 7.02 13.39 3.81
CA LEU A 314 7.68 12.12 3.45
C LEU A 314 6.84 11.28 2.49
N ARG A 315 5.53 11.51 2.43
CA ARG A 315 4.58 10.76 1.59
C ARG A 315 4.05 11.60 0.44
N THR A 316 3.60 12.83 0.73
CA THR A 316 2.91 13.69 -0.25
C THR A 316 3.84 14.63 -1.00
N LYS A 317 5.14 14.67 -0.64
CA LYS A 317 6.12 15.68 -1.05
C LYS A 317 5.70 17.08 -0.64
N ILE A 318 6.42 18.09 -1.14
CA ILE A 318 6.18 19.50 -0.77
C ILE A 318 4.77 19.97 -1.14
N LYS A 319 4.21 19.51 -2.25
CA LYS A 319 2.86 19.87 -2.71
C LYS A 319 2.30 18.80 -3.66
N PRO A 320 0.98 18.73 -3.86
CA PRO A 320 0.36 17.92 -4.91
C PRO A 320 0.45 18.63 -6.27
N LEU A 321 0.07 17.90 -7.33
CA LEU A 321 -0.29 18.51 -8.60
C LEU A 321 -1.81 18.75 -8.64
N TYR A 322 -2.24 20.01 -8.63
CA TYR A 322 -3.62 20.40 -8.92
C TYR A 322 -3.78 20.68 -10.40
N VAL A 323 -4.80 20.10 -11.05
CA VAL A 323 -5.08 20.25 -12.47
C VAL A 323 -6.40 21.00 -12.64
N ASP A 324 -6.34 22.26 -13.06
CA ASP A 324 -7.53 23.10 -13.25
C ASP A 324 -8.30 22.69 -14.52
N TRP A 325 -9.05 21.61 -14.40
CA TRP A 325 -9.92 21.03 -15.42
C TRP A 325 -11.40 21.27 -15.06
N ASN A 326 -12.19 21.65 -16.04
CA ASN A 326 -13.62 21.85 -15.84
C ASN A 326 -14.41 20.63 -16.34
N PRO A 327 -14.90 19.76 -15.42
CA PRO A 327 -15.56 18.52 -15.78
C PRO A 327 -16.91 18.71 -16.52
N GLN A 328 -17.50 19.92 -16.50
CA GLN A 328 -18.76 20.23 -17.16
C GLN A 328 -18.60 20.71 -18.61
N SER A 329 -17.42 21.21 -18.97
CA SER A 329 -17.21 21.86 -20.29
C SER A 329 -16.01 21.33 -21.07
N GLU A 330 -15.14 20.58 -20.44
CA GLU A 330 -13.92 20.04 -21.04
C GLU A 330 -13.95 18.52 -21.11
N ASP A 331 -13.48 17.96 -22.21
CA ASP A 331 -13.40 16.51 -22.42
C ASP A 331 -12.14 15.87 -21.81
N VAL A 332 -12.01 14.55 -21.96
CA VAL A 332 -10.89 13.77 -21.44
C VAL A 332 -9.57 14.09 -22.15
N ASP A 333 -9.61 14.47 -23.43
CA ASP A 333 -8.41 14.82 -24.18
C ASP A 333 -7.83 16.16 -23.70
N VAL A 334 -8.68 17.13 -23.36
CA VAL A 334 -8.26 18.37 -22.70
C VAL A 334 -7.66 18.05 -21.33
N LEU A 335 -8.28 17.15 -20.54
CA LEU A 335 -7.71 16.71 -19.26
C LEU A 335 -6.32 16.10 -19.45
N LYS A 336 -6.11 15.18 -20.41
CA LYS A 336 -4.81 14.58 -20.69
C LYS A 336 -3.77 15.65 -21.06
N LYS A 337 -4.13 16.65 -21.86
CA LYS A 337 -3.23 17.78 -22.22
C LYS A 337 -2.84 18.61 -21.00
N LYS A 338 -3.82 18.94 -20.13
CA LYS A 338 -3.57 19.67 -18.88
C LYS A 338 -2.71 18.86 -17.90
N LEU A 339 -2.95 17.56 -17.76
CA LEU A 339 -2.10 16.67 -16.99
C LEU A 339 -0.67 16.62 -17.54
N GLN A 340 -0.48 16.52 -18.85
CA GLN A 340 0.85 16.50 -19.48
C GLN A 340 1.65 17.78 -19.17
N SER A 341 1.05 18.95 -19.37
CA SER A 341 1.71 20.23 -19.07
C SER A 341 1.93 20.42 -17.56
N GLY A 342 0.95 20.02 -16.74
CA GLY A 342 1.05 20.05 -15.29
C GLY A 342 2.19 19.18 -14.74
N LEU A 343 2.34 17.95 -15.23
CA LEU A 343 3.44 17.06 -14.88
C LEU A 343 4.80 17.64 -15.25
N GLN A 344 4.92 18.23 -16.45
CA GLN A 344 6.16 18.86 -16.90
C GLN A 344 6.53 20.05 -15.99
N LYS A 345 5.58 20.93 -15.71
CA LYS A 345 5.78 22.06 -14.79
C LYS A 345 6.13 21.59 -13.39
N TYR A 346 5.42 20.60 -12.86
CA TYR A 346 5.68 20.06 -11.52
C TYR A 346 7.12 19.55 -11.37
N ARG A 347 7.64 18.81 -12.36
CA ARG A 347 9.02 18.32 -12.35
C ARG A 347 10.04 19.46 -12.33
N GLN A 348 9.78 20.52 -13.08
CA GLN A 348 10.63 21.72 -13.10
C GLN A 348 10.59 22.44 -11.73
N ASP A 349 9.39 22.63 -11.17
CA ASP A 349 9.20 23.28 -9.87
C ASP A 349 9.88 22.48 -8.76
N TYR A 350 9.73 21.13 -8.77
CA TYR A 350 10.37 20.25 -7.79
C TYR A 350 11.90 20.27 -7.90
N ALA A 351 12.45 20.25 -9.10
CA ALA A 351 13.90 20.38 -9.31
C ALA A 351 14.42 21.76 -8.86
N ALA A 352 13.65 22.83 -9.12
CA ALA A 352 14.00 24.17 -8.63
C ALA A 352 13.95 24.26 -7.10
N TYR A 353 12.94 23.67 -6.47
CA TYR A 353 12.85 23.53 -5.00
C TYR A 353 14.06 22.81 -4.44
N TYR A 354 14.39 21.62 -4.98
CA TYR A 354 15.57 20.87 -4.57
C TYR A 354 16.85 21.70 -4.70
N ASN A 355 17.09 22.31 -5.85
CA ASN A 355 18.33 23.08 -6.10
C ASN A 355 18.44 24.32 -5.21
N ARG A 356 17.33 24.96 -4.85
CA ARG A 356 17.31 26.13 -3.97
C ARG A 356 17.57 25.77 -2.51
N CYS A 357 17.06 24.62 -2.04
CA CYS A 357 17.08 24.26 -0.63
C CYS A 357 18.23 23.28 -0.27
N LYS A 358 18.83 22.59 -1.25
CA LYS A 358 19.88 21.57 -0.98
C LYS A 358 21.06 22.13 -0.24
N ARG A 359 21.61 21.31 0.64
CA ARG A 359 22.86 21.52 1.39
C ARG A 359 24.00 20.75 0.74
N PRO A 360 25.29 21.03 1.05
CA PRO A 360 26.44 20.30 0.46
C PRO A 360 26.38 18.78 0.62
N ASN A 361 25.79 18.30 1.71
CA ASN A 361 25.66 16.87 2.05
C ASN A 361 24.28 16.29 1.81
N SER A 362 23.37 17.00 1.13
CA SER A 362 22.02 16.50 0.85
C SER A 362 22.07 15.25 -0.03
N PRO A 363 21.20 14.26 0.23
CA PRO A 363 20.99 13.14 -0.68
C PRO A 363 20.64 13.60 -2.10
N ALA A 364 20.83 12.73 -3.09
CA ALA A 364 20.43 13.00 -4.46
C ALA A 364 18.92 13.26 -4.57
N MET A 365 18.54 14.09 -5.53
CA MET A 365 17.12 14.40 -5.80
C MET A 365 16.32 13.11 -6.05
N ARG A 366 15.23 12.96 -5.33
CA ARG A 366 14.27 11.86 -5.50
C ARG A 366 13.53 11.97 -6.83
N ASP A 367 12.70 10.97 -7.14
CA ASP A 367 11.84 11.02 -8.33
C ASP A 367 11.05 12.34 -8.36
N PRO A 368 11.09 13.14 -9.45
CA PRO A 368 10.47 14.46 -9.48
C PRO A 368 8.95 14.43 -9.76
N ASN A 369 8.35 13.26 -9.97
CA ASN A 369 6.91 13.17 -10.24
C ASN A 369 6.08 13.44 -8.98
N PRO A 370 4.86 14.00 -9.11
CA PRO A 370 3.95 14.15 -7.97
C PRO A 370 3.50 12.80 -7.44
N THR A 371 3.42 12.67 -6.13
CA THR A 371 2.81 11.50 -5.48
C THR A 371 1.30 11.66 -5.29
N VAL A 372 0.79 12.89 -5.40
CA VAL A 372 -0.64 13.22 -5.28
C VAL A 372 -1.03 14.12 -6.46
N ILE A 373 -2.12 13.75 -7.14
CA ILE A 373 -2.72 14.54 -8.24
C ILE A 373 -4.18 14.78 -7.91
N LEU A 374 -4.59 16.04 -7.94
CA LEU A 374 -5.93 16.51 -7.60
C LEU A 374 -6.65 16.97 -8.86
N ILE A 375 -7.85 16.43 -9.10
CA ILE A 375 -8.60 16.70 -10.34
C ILE A 375 -10.05 17.04 -9.97
N PRO A 376 -10.50 18.28 -10.25
CA PRO A 376 -11.90 18.67 -10.05
C PRO A 376 -12.88 17.71 -10.70
N GLY A 377 -14.00 17.48 -10.07
CA GLY A 377 -15.06 16.57 -10.52
C GLY A 377 -14.75 15.09 -10.33
N LEU A 378 -13.47 14.72 -10.18
CA LEU A 378 -13.01 13.33 -10.08
C LEU A 378 -12.54 12.94 -8.68
N GLY A 379 -11.71 13.78 -8.04
CA GLY A 379 -11.09 13.47 -6.77
C GLY A 379 -9.56 13.49 -6.82
N MET A 380 -8.93 12.52 -6.17
CA MET A 380 -7.48 12.43 -6.01
C MET A 380 -6.96 11.09 -6.53
N VAL A 381 -5.77 11.13 -7.14
CA VAL A 381 -4.95 9.94 -7.42
C VAL A 381 -3.65 10.04 -6.63
N ALA A 382 -3.40 9.04 -5.79
CA ALA A 382 -2.15 8.93 -5.04
C ALA A 382 -1.29 7.78 -5.57
N TRP A 383 0.02 7.97 -5.57
CA TRP A 383 1.00 7.04 -6.10
C TRP A 383 1.96 6.54 -5.02
N GLY A 384 2.34 5.27 -5.09
CA GLY A 384 3.31 4.64 -4.21
C GLY A 384 4.06 3.51 -4.90
N LYS A 385 5.10 2.97 -4.26
CA LYS A 385 5.83 1.79 -4.76
C LYS A 385 4.99 0.51 -4.73
N ASP A 386 4.00 0.49 -3.84
CA ASP A 386 3.03 -0.60 -3.67
C ASP A 386 1.67 -0.01 -3.26
N LYS A 387 0.64 -0.86 -3.22
CA LYS A 387 -0.72 -0.44 -2.90
C LYS A 387 -0.84 0.09 -1.46
N SER A 388 -0.08 -0.46 -0.52
CA SER A 388 -0.06 0.03 0.86
C SER A 388 0.47 1.46 0.93
N GLU A 389 1.60 1.74 0.26
CA GLU A 389 2.19 3.08 0.23
C GLU A 389 1.28 4.09 -0.49
N SER A 390 0.66 3.73 -1.62
CA SER A 390 -0.25 4.64 -2.32
C SER A 390 -1.51 4.97 -1.52
N ARG A 391 -2.10 3.97 -0.79
CA ARG A 391 -3.22 4.21 0.14
C ARG A 391 -2.82 5.14 1.29
N VAL A 392 -1.65 4.90 1.88
CA VAL A 392 -1.12 5.76 2.96
C VAL A 392 -0.85 7.17 2.44
N THR A 393 -0.31 7.33 1.22
CA THR A 393 -0.13 8.64 0.58
C THR A 393 -1.47 9.37 0.43
N ALA A 394 -2.54 8.65 0.01
CA ALA A 394 -3.89 9.19 -0.08
C ALA A 394 -4.44 9.61 1.30
N GLU A 395 -4.28 8.75 2.32
CA GLU A 395 -4.68 9.05 3.70
C GLU A 395 -4.01 10.31 4.22
N PHE A 396 -2.70 10.44 4.04
CA PHE A 396 -1.96 11.62 4.50
C PHE A 396 -2.42 12.91 3.84
N TYR A 397 -2.73 12.85 2.53
CA TYR A 397 -3.24 14.06 1.86
C TYR A 397 -4.68 14.38 2.27
N ASN A 398 -5.51 13.38 2.56
CA ASN A 398 -6.83 13.58 3.15
C ASN A 398 -6.73 14.24 4.54
N CYS A 399 -5.79 13.78 5.38
CA CYS A 399 -5.48 14.45 6.65
C CYS A 399 -5.05 15.92 6.42
N ALA A 400 -4.20 16.20 5.42
CA ALA A 400 -3.80 17.56 5.09
C ALA A 400 -4.98 18.43 4.65
N VAL A 401 -5.94 17.89 3.89
CA VAL A 401 -7.18 18.60 3.52
C VAL A 401 -8.01 18.94 4.76
N GLU A 402 -8.15 18.01 5.70
CA GLU A 402 -8.86 18.30 6.97
C GLU A 402 -8.14 19.34 7.82
N VAL A 403 -6.81 19.31 7.85
CA VAL A 403 -6.01 20.35 8.52
C VAL A 403 -6.25 21.72 7.88
N MET A 404 -6.23 21.80 6.54
CA MET A 404 -6.52 23.04 5.80
C MET A 404 -7.94 23.53 6.10
N ARG A 405 -8.94 22.62 6.10
CA ARG A 405 -10.34 22.94 6.47
C ARG A 405 -10.43 23.58 7.84
N GLY A 406 -9.81 22.94 8.81
CA GLY A 406 -9.81 23.42 10.19
C GLY A 406 -9.10 24.75 10.36
N ALA A 407 -7.91 24.91 9.79
CA ALA A 407 -7.12 26.13 9.89
C ALA A 407 -7.81 27.34 9.21
N GLU A 408 -8.38 27.16 8.01
CA GLU A 408 -9.15 28.21 7.30
C GLU A 408 -10.47 28.54 8.02
N ALA A 409 -11.03 27.59 8.79
CA ALA A 409 -12.21 27.86 9.61
C ALA A 409 -11.91 28.81 10.79
N ILE A 410 -10.74 28.71 11.41
CA ILE A 410 -10.39 29.47 12.61
C ILE A 410 -9.52 30.69 12.32
N ASP A 411 -8.72 30.66 11.27
CA ASP A 411 -7.80 31.74 10.87
C ASP A 411 -7.42 31.63 9.39
N GLN A 412 -6.13 31.65 9.06
CA GLN A 412 -5.53 31.41 7.75
C GLN A 412 -4.55 30.25 7.86
N TYR A 413 -4.68 29.28 6.97
CA TYR A 413 -3.72 28.16 6.89
C TYR A 413 -2.34 28.65 6.40
N ILE A 414 -1.29 28.17 7.06
CA ILE A 414 0.09 28.33 6.67
C ILE A 414 0.77 26.97 6.56
N ALA A 415 1.49 26.74 5.47
CA ALA A 415 2.34 25.57 5.31
C ALA A 415 3.72 25.79 5.97
N LEU A 416 4.45 24.70 6.16
CA LEU A 416 5.83 24.78 6.63
C LEU A 416 6.71 25.51 5.59
N PRO A 417 7.63 26.39 5.99
CA PRO A 417 8.57 27.02 5.07
C PRO A 417 9.33 25.98 4.25
N GLN A 418 9.55 26.25 2.97
CA GLN A 418 10.13 25.28 2.05
C GLN A 418 11.49 24.73 2.48
N GLN A 419 12.34 25.55 3.13
CA GLN A 419 13.61 25.09 3.65
C GLN A 419 13.42 24.08 4.80
N GLU A 420 12.47 24.32 5.69
CA GLU A 420 12.15 23.42 6.80
C GLU A 420 11.58 22.09 6.30
N ALA A 421 10.68 22.18 5.30
CA ALA A 421 10.14 21.00 4.64
C ALA A 421 11.24 20.18 3.95
N PHE A 422 12.19 20.85 3.28
CA PHE A 422 13.35 20.21 2.65
C PHE A 422 14.23 19.52 3.68
N ASP A 423 14.51 20.17 4.81
CA ASP A 423 15.36 19.64 5.88
C ASP A 423 14.75 18.39 6.55
N ILE A 424 13.44 18.14 6.39
CA ILE A 424 12.77 16.89 6.76
C ILE A 424 12.81 15.89 5.60
N GLU A 425 12.39 16.30 4.40
CA GLU A 425 12.28 15.41 3.23
C GLU A 425 13.64 14.78 2.87
N TYR A 426 14.73 15.55 2.96
CA TYR A 426 16.09 15.15 2.62
C TYR A 426 17.01 14.97 3.84
N TRP A 427 16.42 14.70 5.00
CA TRP A 427 17.19 14.45 6.21
C TRP A 427 18.01 13.15 6.12
N LEU A 428 19.30 13.22 6.45
CA LEU A 428 20.21 12.07 6.36
C LEU A 428 19.77 10.89 7.24
N LEU A 429 19.13 11.15 8.39
CA LEU A 429 18.61 10.07 9.25
C LEU A 429 17.41 9.36 8.62
N GLU A 430 16.56 10.08 7.89
CA GLU A 430 15.46 9.47 7.12
C GLU A 430 16.00 8.70 5.91
N GLU A 431 16.99 9.24 5.20
CA GLU A 431 17.67 8.54 4.10
C GLU A 431 18.33 7.24 4.57
N ALA A 432 19.00 7.25 5.73
CA ALA A 432 19.60 6.05 6.32
C ALA A 432 18.55 4.96 6.66
N LYS A 433 17.33 5.34 7.01
CA LYS A 433 16.21 4.37 7.18
C LYS A 433 15.83 3.73 5.84
N LEU A 434 15.72 4.53 4.77
CA LEU A 434 15.39 4.03 3.44
C LEU A 434 16.45 3.06 2.91
N GLN A 435 17.73 3.35 3.12
CA GLN A 435 18.86 2.50 2.70
C GLN A 435 18.94 1.17 3.44
N ARG A 436 18.41 1.09 4.66
CA ARG A 436 18.33 -0.15 5.45
C ARG A 436 17.15 -1.05 5.09
N MET A 437 16.24 -0.58 4.25
CA MET A 437 15.12 -1.41 3.80
C MET A 437 15.64 -2.58 2.94
N PRO A 438 15.02 -3.77 3.04
CA PRO A 438 15.35 -4.89 2.17
C PRO A 438 15.24 -4.48 0.70
N ALA A 439 16.11 -5.05 -0.15
CA ALA A 439 16.02 -4.87 -1.59
C ALA A 439 14.64 -5.28 -2.11
N GLU A 440 14.15 -4.54 -3.10
CA GLU A 440 12.88 -4.88 -3.73
C GLU A 440 12.96 -6.26 -4.39
N LYS A 441 11.89 -7.04 -4.25
CA LYS A 441 11.78 -8.36 -4.84
C LYS A 441 11.63 -8.27 -6.37
N SER A 442 11.80 -9.38 -7.06
CA SER A 442 11.89 -9.45 -8.53
C SER A 442 10.66 -8.95 -9.29
N LEU A 443 9.47 -9.04 -8.70
CA LEU A 443 8.20 -8.56 -9.26
C LEU A 443 7.62 -7.37 -8.51
N ALA A 444 8.41 -6.72 -7.65
CA ALA A 444 7.97 -5.52 -6.96
C ALA A 444 7.48 -4.45 -7.95
N ARG A 445 6.48 -3.67 -7.55
CA ARG A 445 5.87 -2.59 -8.34
C ARG A 445 5.10 -3.05 -9.58
N GLN A 446 4.93 -4.36 -9.79
CA GLN A 446 4.17 -4.88 -10.92
C GLN A 446 2.74 -5.22 -10.51
N VAL A 447 1.81 -5.03 -11.44
CA VAL A 447 0.41 -5.46 -11.36
C VAL A 447 0.20 -6.56 -12.38
N ILE A 448 -0.22 -7.74 -11.91
CA ILE A 448 -0.34 -8.94 -12.75
C ILE A 448 -1.73 -9.54 -12.57
N ALA A 449 -2.51 -9.60 -13.65
CA ALA A 449 -3.77 -10.31 -13.66
C ALA A 449 -3.54 -11.81 -13.92
N VAL A 450 -4.11 -12.66 -13.09
CA VAL A 450 -4.08 -14.12 -13.26
C VAL A 450 -5.51 -14.59 -13.55
N ILE A 451 -5.76 -15.01 -14.78
CA ILE A 451 -7.09 -15.45 -15.25
C ILE A 451 -7.17 -16.97 -15.09
N GLY A 452 -8.15 -17.45 -14.32
CA GLY A 452 -8.26 -18.81 -13.83
C GLY A 452 -7.63 -18.98 -12.44
N ALA A 453 -7.61 -17.91 -11.63
CA ALA A 453 -6.96 -17.89 -10.31
C ALA A 453 -7.77 -18.54 -9.19
N GLY A 454 -8.99 -19.00 -9.46
CA GLY A 454 -9.84 -19.63 -8.44
C GLY A 454 -9.37 -21.00 -7.97
N SER A 455 -8.53 -21.70 -8.74
CA SER A 455 -8.05 -23.05 -8.41
C SER A 455 -6.79 -23.44 -9.17
N GLY A 456 -6.21 -24.59 -8.83
CA GLY A 456 -5.17 -25.27 -9.58
C GLY A 456 -3.94 -24.40 -9.90
N ILE A 457 -3.50 -24.45 -11.14
CA ILE A 457 -2.30 -23.74 -11.61
C ILE A 457 -2.44 -22.23 -11.38
N GLY A 458 -3.60 -21.63 -11.71
CA GLY A 458 -3.79 -20.18 -11.58
C GLY A 458 -3.71 -19.70 -10.14
N LYS A 459 -4.29 -20.44 -9.19
CA LYS A 459 -4.18 -20.12 -7.76
C LYS A 459 -2.72 -20.14 -7.29
N GLU A 460 -1.96 -21.18 -7.67
CA GLU A 460 -0.54 -21.27 -7.30
C GLU A 460 0.31 -20.18 -7.98
N VAL A 461 0.03 -19.83 -9.25
CA VAL A 461 0.67 -18.69 -9.91
C VAL A 461 0.44 -17.40 -9.12
N ALA A 462 -0.82 -17.14 -8.71
CA ALA A 462 -1.16 -15.95 -7.93
C ALA A 462 -0.38 -15.89 -6.61
N HIS A 463 -0.33 -17.00 -5.86
CA HIS A 463 0.47 -17.10 -4.62
C HIS A 463 1.97 -16.94 -4.87
N ARG A 464 2.48 -17.54 -5.95
CA ARG A 464 3.92 -17.50 -6.27
C ARG A 464 4.40 -16.10 -6.60
N ILE A 465 3.66 -15.36 -7.43
CA ILE A 465 4.09 -14.02 -7.87
C ILE A 465 3.94 -12.95 -6.78
N VAL A 466 2.91 -13.05 -5.92
CA VAL A 466 2.78 -12.09 -4.81
C VAL A 466 3.90 -12.26 -3.78
N LYS A 467 4.39 -13.48 -3.56
CA LYS A 467 5.56 -13.75 -2.72
C LYS A 467 6.79 -12.97 -3.20
N GLU A 468 6.87 -12.68 -4.50
CA GLU A 468 7.93 -11.89 -5.14
C GLU A 468 7.59 -10.39 -5.28
N GLY A 469 6.54 -9.94 -4.60
CA GLY A 469 6.20 -8.53 -4.46
C GLY A 469 5.27 -7.97 -5.53
N ALA A 470 4.68 -8.82 -6.39
CA ALA A 470 3.66 -8.39 -7.33
C ALA A 470 2.34 -8.04 -6.62
N HIS A 471 1.56 -7.14 -7.22
CA HIS A 471 0.14 -6.97 -6.94
C HIS A 471 -0.64 -7.88 -7.89
N VAL A 472 -1.60 -8.64 -7.35
CA VAL A 472 -2.26 -9.70 -8.10
C VAL A 472 -3.75 -9.41 -8.23
N VAL A 473 -4.24 -9.45 -9.48
CA VAL A 473 -5.67 -9.48 -9.75
C VAL A 473 -6.06 -10.93 -9.99
N CYS A 474 -6.70 -11.54 -9.00
CA CYS A 474 -7.23 -12.89 -9.09
C CYS A 474 -8.53 -12.88 -9.89
N VAL A 475 -8.51 -13.42 -11.10
CA VAL A 475 -9.68 -13.42 -12.00
C VAL A 475 -10.16 -14.84 -12.21
N ASP A 476 -11.46 -15.07 -12.08
CA ASP A 476 -12.08 -16.35 -12.40
C ASP A 476 -13.52 -16.15 -12.91
N LEU A 477 -14.06 -17.10 -13.63
CA LEU A 477 -15.48 -17.12 -13.96
C LEU A 477 -16.31 -17.26 -12.68
N ASN A 478 -15.83 -18.06 -11.73
CA ASN A 478 -16.38 -18.18 -10.39
C ASN A 478 -15.83 -17.04 -9.50
N LYS A 479 -16.67 -16.02 -9.28
CA LYS A 479 -16.34 -14.85 -8.49
C LYS A 479 -15.92 -15.19 -7.06
N ASP A 480 -16.60 -16.14 -6.42
CA ASP A 480 -16.33 -16.49 -5.02
C ASP A 480 -14.96 -17.17 -4.88
N ALA A 481 -14.57 -18.01 -5.85
CA ALA A 481 -13.24 -18.61 -5.88
C ALA A 481 -12.13 -17.57 -6.09
N ALA A 482 -12.35 -16.57 -6.95
CA ALA A 482 -11.42 -15.46 -7.14
C ALA A 482 -11.25 -14.62 -5.87
N LEU A 483 -12.36 -14.29 -5.20
CA LEU A 483 -12.37 -13.55 -3.93
C LEU A 483 -11.69 -14.34 -2.81
N ALA A 484 -11.93 -15.64 -2.72
CA ALA A 484 -11.29 -16.50 -1.73
C ALA A 484 -9.76 -16.51 -1.91
N THR A 485 -9.26 -16.67 -3.13
CA THR A 485 -7.82 -16.64 -3.43
C THR A 485 -7.21 -15.27 -3.10
N ALA A 486 -7.87 -14.18 -3.48
CA ALA A 486 -7.41 -12.84 -3.16
C ALA A 486 -7.36 -12.58 -1.65
N LYS A 487 -8.35 -13.09 -0.90
CA LYS A 487 -8.38 -13.01 0.56
C LYS A 487 -7.22 -13.80 1.19
N GLU A 488 -7.02 -15.06 0.77
CA GLU A 488 -5.90 -15.89 1.26
C GLU A 488 -4.55 -15.19 1.04
N ILE A 489 -4.36 -14.58 -0.13
CA ILE A 489 -3.15 -13.82 -0.47
C ILE A 489 -3.03 -12.60 0.46
N THR A 490 -4.09 -11.84 0.65
CA THR A 490 -4.08 -10.63 1.48
C THR A 490 -3.81 -10.99 2.95
N ASP A 491 -4.43 -12.03 3.47
CA ASP A 491 -4.21 -12.49 4.84
C ASP A 491 -2.75 -12.95 5.06
N LYS A 492 -2.15 -13.61 4.08
CA LYS A 492 -0.80 -14.17 4.19
C LYS A 492 0.32 -13.18 3.87
N TYR A 493 0.12 -12.30 2.90
CA TYR A 493 1.17 -11.44 2.36
C TYR A 493 0.85 -9.94 2.49
N GLY A 494 -0.32 -9.57 3.00
CA GLY A 494 -0.78 -8.20 3.19
C GLY A 494 -0.05 -7.45 4.30
N VAL A 495 1.27 -7.68 4.43
CA VAL A 495 2.13 -7.02 5.41
C VAL A 495 2.43 -5.62 4.91
N GLY A 496 1.66 -4.66 5.33
CA GLY A 496 1.83 -3.27 4.94
C GLY A 496 1.35 -2.33 6.03
N ILE A 497 1.61 -1.05 5.84
CA ILE A 497 1.09 0.00 6.70
C ILE A 497 -0.41 0.17 6.39
N GLY A 498 -1.24 0.25 7.43
CA GLY A 498 -2.69 0.37 7.34
C GLY A 498 -3.42 -0.96 7.05
N VAL A 499 -4.72 -0.96 7.22
CA VAL A 499 -5.58 -2.13 6.97
C VAL A 499 -6.12 -2.07 5.54
N ALA A 500 -5.94 -3.15 4.78
CA ALA A 500 -6.54 -3.27 3.46
C ALA A 500 -8.04 -3.55 3.58
N GLY A 501 -8.82 -2.85 2.77
CA GLY A 501 -10.24 -3.13 2.58
C GLY A 501 -10.48 -4.16 1.47
N THR A 502 -11.74 -4.30 1.07
CA THR A 502 -12.19 -5.24 0.03
C THR A 502 -12.61 -4.54 -1.27
N GLY A 503 -12.67 -3.21 -1.27
CA GLY A 503 -13.00 -2.41 -2.44
C GLY A 503 -11.82 -2.25 -3.41
N LEU A 504 -12.07 -1.70 -4.59
CA LEU A 504 -11.02 -1.48 -5.61
C LEU A 504 -10.01 -0.42 -5.16
N SER A 505 -10.45 0.64 -4.50
CA SER A 505 -9.58 1.73 -4.07
C SER A 505 -8.74 1.38 -2.83
N ASP A 506 -9.26 0.57 -1.93
CA ASP A 506 -8.65 0.25 -0.63
C ASP A 506 -8.10 -1.19 -0.52
N CYS A 507 -8.09 -1.95 -1.61
CA CYS A 507 -7.55 -3.31 -1.65
C CYS A 507 -6.08 -3.39 -1.20
N GLY A 508 -5.66 -4.62 -0.87
CA GLY A 508 -4.28 -4.94 -0.49
C GLY A 508 -3.41 -5.36 -1.67
N PRO A 509 -2.50 -6.34 -1.47
CA PRO A 509 -1.65 -6.88 -2.53
C PRO A 509 -2.43 -7.73 -3.54
N ALA A 510 -3.69 -8.06 -3.26
CA ALA A 510 -4.55 -8.81 -4.17
C ALA A 510 -5.98 -8.28 -4.16
N VAL A 511 -6.67 -8.44 -5.30
CA VAL A 511 -8.11 -8.19 -5.49
C VAL A 511 -8.70 -9.34 -6.29
N GLY A 512 -9.95 -9.74 -5.97
CA GLY A 512 -10.69 -10.78 -6.67
C GLY A 512 -11.72 -10.18 -7.62
N LEU A 513 -11.68 -10.56 -8.91
CA LEU A 513 -12.60 -10.12 -9.94
C LEU A 513 -13.21 -11.32 -10.68
N SER A 514 -14.33 -11.11 -11.35
CA SER A 514 -14.93 -12.13 -12.21
C SER A 514 -14.85 -11.71 -13.67
N ALA A 515 -14.53 -12.67 -14.56
CA ALA A 515 -14.63 -12.45 -15.99
C ALA A 515 -14.94 -13.73 -16.76
N ASN A 516 -15.81 -13.60 -17.76
CA ASN A 516 -15.95 -14.58 -18.83
C ASN A 516 -15.08 -14.17 -20.01
N ILE A 517 -13.99 -14.89 -20.25
CA ILE A 517 -13.04 -14.56 -21.33
C ILE A 517 -13.61 -14.73 -22.74
N THR A 518 -14.74 -15.42 -22.89
CA THR A 518 -15.43 -15.55 -24.19
C THR A 518 -16.34 -14.34 -24.49
N ASP A 519 -16.55 -13.46 -23.51
CA ASP A 519 -17.31 -12.22 -23.64
C ASP A 519 -16.36 -11.00 -23.54
N ARG A 520 -16.24 -10.29 -24.65
CA ARG A 520 -15.36 -9.10 -24.78
C ARG A 520 -15.77 -7.98 -23.80
N ALA A 521 -17.07 -7.80 -23.56
CA ALA A 521 -17.56 -6.79 -22.62
C ALA A 521 -17.13 -7.14 -21.18
N SER A 522 -17.25 -8.40 -20.80
CA SER A 522 -16.79 -8.91 -19.49
C SER A 522 -15.28 -8.74 -19.31
N VAL A 523 -14.47 -9.04 -20.33
CA VAL A 523 -13.02 -8.84 -20.31
C VAL A 523 -12.69 -7.35 -20.13
N ARG A 524 -13.33 -6.47 -20.88
CA ARG A 524 -13.12 -5.02 -20.78
C ARG A 524 -13.48 -4.49 -19.40
N ALA A 525 -14.58 -4.93 -18.82
CA ALA A 525 -14.98 -4.55 -17.46
C ALA A 525 -13.91 -4.96 -16.43
N MET A 526 -13.43 -6.20 -16.48
CA MET A 526 -12.36 -6.71 -15.60
C MET A 526 -11.05 -5.91 -15.74
N LEU A 527 -10.66 -5.55 -16.97
CA LEU A 527 -9.45 -4.73 -17.19
C LEU A 527 -9.64 -3.31 -16.65
N ASN A 528 -10.84 -2.71 -16.79
CA ASN A 528 -11.16 -1.40 -16.21
C ASN A 528 -11.11 -1.46 -14.68
N ASP A 529 -11.69 -2.49 -14.05
CA ASP A 529 -11.63 -2.67 -12.60
C ASP A 529 -10.19 -2.85 -12.10
N THR A 530 -9.35 -3.55 -12.88
CA THR A 530 -7.91 -3.67 -12.61
C THR A 530 -7.22 -2.30 -12.64
N VAL A 531 -7.56 -1.47 -13.63
CA VAL A 531 -7.05 -0.09 -13.74
C VAL A 531 -7.51 0.77 -12.56
N LEU A 532 -8.77 0.68 -12.16
CA LEU A 532 -9.29 1.41 -11.00
C LEU A 532 -8.63 0.95 -9.69
N ALA A 533 -8.33 -0.34 -9.56
CA ALA A 533 -7.69 -0.89 -8.37
C ALA A 533 -6.24 -0.45 -8.18
N TYR A 534 -5.44 -0.37 -9.26
CA TYR A 534 -3.98 -0.19 -9.17
C TYR A 534 -3.41 0.90 -10.08
N GLY A 535 -4.24 1.60 -10.85
CA GLY A 535 -3.82 2.62 -11.80
C GLY A 535 -3.40 2.08 -13.17
N GLY A 536 -3.39 0.77 -13.37
CA GLY A 536 -2.99 0.07 -14.59
C GLY A 536 -2.52 -1.34 -14.30
N PHE A 537 -2.00 -2.03 -15.31
CA PHE A 537 -1.41 -3.37 -15.13
C PHE A 537 -0.19 -3.57 -16.03
N ASP A 538 0.65 -4.54 -15.66
CA ASP A 538 1.91 -4.80 -16.34
C ASP A 538 1.90 -6.12 -17.11
N SER A 539 1.28 -7.15 -16.55
CA SER A 539 1.31 -8.50 -17.13
C SER A 539 -0.01 -9.24 -16.92
N ILE A 540 -0.26 -10.21 -17.78
CA ILE A 540 -1.40 -11.11 -17.67
C ILE A 540 -0.91 -12.55 -17.81
N ALA A 541 -1.35 -13.43 -16.90
CA ALA A 541 -1.19 -14.87 -16.97
C ALA A 541 -2.56 -15.51 -17.21
N ILE A 542 -2.72 -16.25 -18.30
CA ILE A 542 -3.97 -16.92 -18.65
C ILE A 542 -3.80 -18.40 -18.38
N THR A 543 -4.43 -18.87 -17.29
CA THR A 543 -4.45 -20.28 -16.90
C THR A 543 -5.82 -20.93 -17.11
N ALA A 544 -6.84 -20.14 -17.46
CA ALA A 544 -8.18 -20.62 -17.76
C ALA A 544 -8.16 -21.55 -18.98
N GLY A 545 -8.85 -22.66 -18.90
CA GLY A 545 -8.98 -23.63 -19.97
C GLY A 545 -9.90 -24.78 -19.59
N ILE A 546 -10.45 -25.46 -20.58
CA ILE A 546 -11.34 -26.60 -20.37
C ILE A 546 -10.89 -27.81 -21.19
N PHE A 547 -11.28 -28.95 -20.69
CA PHE A 547 -11.21 -30.23 -21.37
C PHE A 547 -12.60 -30.84 -21.49
N VAL A 548 -13.02 -31.22 -22.70
CA VAL A 548 -14.30 -31.87 -22.93
C VAL A 548 -14.03 -33.30 -23.44
N SER A 549 -14.61 -34.28 -22.74
CA SER A 549 -14.55 -35.68 -23.17
C SER A 549 -15.55 -35.93 -24.28
N PRO A 550 -15.24 -36.87 -25.23
CA PRO A 550 -16.25 -37.38 -26.13
C PRO A 550 -17.39 -38.06 -25.35
N ASP A 551 -18.55 -38.19 -26.00
CA ASP A 551 -19.65 -38.98 -25.50
C ASP A 551 -19.33 -40.51 -25.56
N THR A 552 -20.29 -41.34 -25.17
CA THR A 552 -20.15 -42.81 -25.13
C THR A 552 -19.94 -43.44 -26.50
N THR A 553 -20.25 -42.74 -27.58
CA THR A 553 -20.02 -43.18 -29.00
C THR A 553 -18.67 -42.72 -29.54
N GLY A 554 -17.95 -41.89 -28.79
CA GLY A 554 -16.68 -41.28 -29.22
C GLY A 554 -16.85 -39.99 -30.02
N HIS A 555 -18.08 -39.45 -30.09
CA HIS A 555 -18.40 -38.18 -30.75
C HIS A 555 -18.24 -37.01 -29.80
N ILE A 556 -17.77 -35.87 -30.31
CA ILE A 556 -17.76 -34.58 -29.59
C ILE A 556 -18.84 -33.70 -30.18
N PRO A 557 -19.91 -33.34 -29.44
CA PRO A 557 -20.97 -32.46 -29.95
C PRO A 557 -20.42 -31.12 -30.43
N ASP A 558 -21.00 -30.52 -31.47
CA ASP A 558 -20.52 -29.29 -32.10
C ASP A 558 -20.47 -28.12 -31.12
N ASP A 559 -21.45 -28.02 -30.21
CA ASP A 559 -21.46 -27.00 -29.14
C ASP A 559 -20.28 -27.18 -28.19
N LYS A 560 -19.89 -28.39 -27.86
CA LYS A 560 -18.75 -28.71 -26.99
C LYS A 560 -17.42 -28.49 -27.70
N TRP A 561 -17.34 -28.80 -28.99
CA TRP A 561 -16.21 -28.42 -29.83
C TRP A 561 -16.05 -26.91 -29.86
N GLY A 562 -17.12 -26.17 -30.21
CA GLY A 562 -17.14 -24.70 -30.24
C GLY A 562 -16.72 -24.08 -28.91
N LEU A 563 -17.27 -24.59 -27.78
CA LEU A 563 -16.95 -24.09 -26.43
C LEU A 563 -15.46 -24.33 -26.11
N THR A 564 -14.86 -25.47 -26.51
CA THR A 564 -13.45 -25.75 -26.27
C THR A 564 -12.55 -24.73 -26.98
N PHE A 565 -12.84 -24.38 -28.21
CA PHE A 565 -12.09 -23.36 -28.97
C PHE A 565 -12.38 -21.96 -28.44
N ALA A 566 -13.63 -21.65 -28.09
CA ALA A 566 -14.02 -20.34 -27.52
C ALA A 566 -13.22 -20.02 -26.26
N ILE A 567 -13.03 -21.00 -25.36
CA ILE A 567 -12.28 -20.76 -24.10
C ILE A 567 -10.77 -20.89 -24.33
N ASN A 568 -10.29 -22.02 -24.93
CA ASN A 568 -8.86 -22.31 -24.96
C ASN A 568 -8.08 -21.47 -25.99
N VAL A 569 -8.75 -20.87 -26.97
CA VAL A 569 -8.10 -20.10 -28.04
C VAL A 569 -8.66 -18.70 -28.14
N THR A 570 -9.95 -18.55 -28.48
CA THR A 570 -10.56 -17.25 -28.73
C THR A 570 -10.54 -16.36 -27.49
N GLY A 571 -10.80 -16.94 -26.30
CA GLY A 571 -10.74 -16.20 -25.03
C GLY A 571 -9.36 -15.60 -24.76
N SER A 572 -8.29 -16.35 -25.04
CA SER A 572 -6.92 -15.83 -24.91
C SER A 572 -6.64 -14.68 -25.89
N TYR A 573 -7.15 -14.76 -27.12
CA TYR A 573 -7.08 -13.67 -28.09
C TYR A 573 -7.87 -12.44 -27.63
N VAL A 574 -9.10 -12.62 -27.14
CA VAL A 574 -9.94 -11.52 -26.67
C VAL A 574 -9.27 -10.77 -25.53
N VAL A 575 -8.69 -11.49 -24.57
CA VAL A 575 -7.94 -10.88 -23.46
C VAL A 575 -6.74 -10.10 -23.97
N ALA A 576 -5.95 -10.67 -24.90
CA ALA A 576 -4.77 -10.01 -25.47
C ALA A 576 -5.14 -8.72 -26.22
N ASP A 577 -6.17 -8.77 -27.06
CA ASP A 577 -6.63 -7.67 -27.89
C ASP A 577 -7.20 -6.49 -27.04
N GLU A 578 -8.00 -6.77 -26.02
CA GLU A 578 -8.50 -5.72 -25.11
C GLU A 578 -7.37 -5.16 -24.24
N ALA A 579 -6.46 -5.99 -23.74
CA ALA A 579 -5.32 -5.56 -22.95
C ALA A 579 -4.32 -4.71 -23.73
N ALA A 580 -4.16 -4.98 -25.04
CA ALA A 580 -3.24 -4.24 -25.91
C ALA A 580 -3.47 -2.74 -25.87
N LYS A 581 -4.74 -2.30 -25.83
CA LYS A 581 -5.12 -0.89 -25.74
C LYS A 581 -4.56 -0.22 -24.46
N THR A 582 -4.70 -0.89 -23.34
CA THR A 582 -4.19 -0.40 -22.06
C THR A 582 -2.66 -0.37 -22.03
N TRP A 583 -1.97 -1.39 -22.53
CA TRP A 583 -0.51 -1.38 -22.65
C TRP A 583 0.01 -0.26 -23.54
N GLN A 584 -0.65 -0.01 -24.68
CA GLN A 584 -0.30 1.11 -25.60
C GLN A 584 -0.48 2.47 -24.92
N GLU A 585 -1.60 2.71 -24.28
CA GLU A 585 -1.85 3.97 -23.53
C GLU A 585 -0.83 4.16 -22.40
N GLN A 586 -0.48 3.10 -21.70
CA GLN A 586 0.48 3.12 -20.59
C GLN A 586 1.93 3.29 -21.09
N GLY A 587 2.28 2.69 -22.22
CA GLY A 587 3.62 2.76 -22.80
C GLY A 587 4.72 2.10 -21.94
N LEU A 588 4.36 1.19 -21.05
CA LEU A 588 5.29 0.42 -20.22
C LEU A 588 5.38 -1.01 -20.72
N GLN A 589 6.58 -1.59 -20.73
CA GLN A 589 6.79 -2.97 -21.13
C GLN A 589 5.97 -3.95 -20.27
N GLY A 590 5.32 -4.92 -20.95
CA GLY A 590 4.46 -5.91 -20.33
C GLY A 590 4.81 -7.35 -20.70
N ASN A 591 4.07 -8.30 -20.08
CA ASN A 591 4.16 -9.72 -20.42
C ASN A 591 2.77 -10.33 -20.51
N LEU A 592 2.60 -11.22 -21.47
CA LEU A 592 1.44 -12.12 -21.58
C LEU A 592 1.95 -13.55 -21.56
N VAL A 593 1.45 -14.37 -20.63
CA VAL A 593 1.83 -15.78 -20.52
C VAL A 593 0.57 -16.64 -20.63
N LEU A 594 0.51 -17.45 -21.67
CA LEU A 594 -0.59 -18.37 -21.95
C LEU A 594 -0.34 -19.75 -21.33
N THR A 595 -1.40 -20.53 -21.16
CA THR A 595 -1.31 -21.95 -20.82
C THR A 595 -1.69 -22.79 -22.05
N THR A 596 -0.71 -23.46 -22.61
CA THR A 596 -0.94 -24.45 -23.64
C THR A 596 -0.99 -25.87 -23.05
N SER A 597 -0.35 -26.87 -23.65
CA SER A 597 -0.28 -28.24 -23.13
C SER A 597 0.78 -29.03 -23.86
N ALA A 598 1.38 -30.04 -23.23
CA ALA A 598 2.11 -31.10 -23.94
C ALA A 598 1.25 -31.76 -25.03
N ASN A 599 -0.06 -31.79 -24.84
CA ASN A 599 -1.01 -32.29 -25.82
C ASN A 599 -1.10 -31.45 -27.13
N ALA A 600 -0.52 -30.26 -27.14
CA ALA A 600 -0.41 -29.48 -28.39
C ALA A 600 0.47 -30.14 -29.45
N VAL A 601 1.33 -31.07 -29.04
CA VAL A 601 2.26 -31.81 -29.91
C VAL A 601 2.12 -33.35 -29.80
N VAL A 602 1.32 -33.84 -28.82
CA VAL A 602 1.05 -35.24 -28.57
C VAL A 602 -0.41 -35.54 -28.82
N ALA A 603 -0.73 -36.24 -29.89
CA ALA A 603 -2.11 -36.64 -30.17
C ALA A 603 -2.56 -37.82 -29.30
N LYS A 604 -3.76 -37.73 -28.72
CA LYS A 604 -4.35 -38.76 -27.87
C LYS A 604 -5.77 -39.10 -28.32
N LYS A 605 -6.09 -40.41 -28.36
CA LYS A 605 -7.46 -40.86 -28.59
C LYS A 605 -8.39 -40.34 -27.49
N GLY A 606 -9.50 -39.72 -27.88
CA GLY A 606 -10.49 -39.14 -26.96
C GLY A 606 -10.17 -37.72 -26.49
N SER A 607 -9.21 -37.03 -27.12
CA SER A 607 -8.82 -35.64 -26.78
C SER A 607 -8.89 -34.69 -27.97
N LEU A 608 -9.59 -35.06 -29.05
CA LEU A 608 -9.52 -34.38 -30.35
C LEU A 608 -9.71 -32.87 -30.27
N ALA A 609 -10.79 -32.37 -29.64
CA ALA A 609 -11.06 -30.95 -29.53
C ALA A 609 -10.00 -30.25 -28.67
N TYR A 610 -9.62 -30.85 -27.54
CA TYR A 610 -8.63 -30.30 -26.64
C TYR A 610 -7.25 -30.19 -27.29
N ASP A 611 -6.72 -31.29 -27.80
CA ASP A 611 -5.39 -31.36 -28.41
C ASP A 611 -5.27 -30.36 -29.59
N THR A 612 -6.30 -30.29 -30.43
CA THR A 612 -6.36 -29.36 -31.57
C THR A 612 -6.41 -27.91 -31.07
N SER A 613 -7.21 -27.61 -30.03
CA SER A 613 -7.27 -26.26 -29.45
C SER A 613 -5.93 -25.84 -28.82
N LYS A 614 -5.21 -26.75 -28.18
CA LYS A 614 -3.90 -26.46 -27.57
C LYS A 614 -2.79 -26.30 -28.60
N ALA A 615 -2.86 -27.03 -29.75
CA ALA A 615 -2.00 -26.80 -30.91
C ALA A 615 -2.23 -25.41 -31.50
N ALA A 616 -3.49 -24.99 -31.64
CA ALA A 616 -3.84 -23.63 -32.06
C ALA A 616 -3.33 -22.58 -31.07
N ALA A 617 -3.42 -22.82 -29.74
CA ALA A 617 -2.90 -21.91 -28.71
C ALA A 617 -1.36 -21.78 -28.76
N ASN A 618 -0.62 -22.85 -29.13
CA ASN A 618 0.83 -22.78 -29.39
C ASN A 618 1.16 -21.81 -30.53
N HIS A 619 0.39 -21.87 -31.63
CA HIS A 619 0.60 -20.94 -32.75
C HIS A 619 0.16 -19.53 -32.39
N LEU A 620 -1.00 -19.35 -31.72
CA LEU A 620 -1.48 -18.05 -31.23
C LEU A 620 -0.44 -17.35 -30.37
N THR A 621 0.34 -18.07 -29.57
CA THR A 621 1.42 -17.49 -28.77
C THR A 621 2.45 -16.76 -29.63
N ARG A 622 2.79 -17.33 -30.80
CA ARG A 622 3.74 -16.74 -31.76
C ARG A 622 3.15 -15.52 -32.48
N GLU A 623 1.90 -15.65 -32.93
CA GLU A 623 1.21 -14.54 -33.61
C GLU A 623 1.05 -13.33 -32.66
N LEU A 624 0.59 -13.55 -31.42
CA LEU A 624 0.48 -12.48 -30.44
C LEU A 624 1.85 -11.88 -30.09
N ALA A 625 2.93 -12.67 -30.10
CA ALA A 625 4.28 -12.13 -29.89
C ALA A 625 4.71 -11.19 -31.02
N MET A 626 4.32 -11.47 -32.26
CA MET A 626 4.57 -10.59 -33.41
C MET A 626 3.75 -9.31 -33.33
N GLU A 627 2.46 -9.42 -33.03
CA GLU A 627 1.53 -8.28 -33.00
C GLU A 627 1.79 -7.32 -31.83
N LEU A 628 2.19 -7.82 -30.65
CA LEU A 628 2.35 -7.00 -29.44
C LEU A 628 3.79 -6.51 -29.21
N ALA A 629 4.75 -6.96 -30.04
CA ALA A 629 6.12 -6.48 -29.97
C ALA A 629 6.24 -5.01 -30.42
N PRO A 630 7.22 -4.23 -29.92
CA PRO A 630 8.20 -4.59 -28.87
C PRO A 630 7.70 -4.36 -27.43
N LEU A 631 6.46 -3.94 -27.27
CA LEU A 631 5.92 -3.47 -25.98
C LEU A 631 5.63 -4.65 -25.02
N VAL A 632 5.08 -5.74 -25.54
CA VAL A 632 4.68 -6.90 -24.73
C VAL A 632 5.39 -8.15 -25.21
N ARG A 633 6.01 -8.89 -24.29
CA ARG A 633 6.52 -10.24 -24.56
C ARG A 633 5.39 -11.23 -24.36
N VAL A 634 5.23 -12.14 -25.30
CA VAL A 634 4.20 -13.19 -25.23
C VAL A 634 4.88 -14.55 -25.26
N ASN A 635 4.63 -15.35 -24.23
CA ASN A 635 5.14 -16.72 -24.12
C ASN A 635 4.03 -17.64 -23.59
N ALA A 636 4.29 -18.92 -23.55
CA ALA A 636 3.38 -19.90 -22.98
C ALA A 636 4.09 -20.91 -22.10
N VAL A 637 3.36 -21.47 -21.15
CA VAL A 637 3.74 -22.66 -20.39
C VAL A 637 2.90 -23.83 -20.92
N ALA A 638 3.55 -24.97 -21.16
CA ALA A 638 2.93 -26.20 -21.64
C ALA A 638 3.01 -27.30 -20.57
N PRO A 639 2.00 -27.41 -19.68
CA PRO A 639 1.91 -28.50 -18.71
C PRO A 639 1.70 -29.86 -19.38
N ALA A 640 2.21 -30.93 -18.75
CA ALA A 640 1.64 -32.27 -18.94
C ALA A 640 0.45 -32.47 -18.00
N THR A 641 0.17 -33.69 -17.57
CA THR A 641 -1.01 -33.94 -16.71
C THR A 641 -0.75 -33.54 -15.29
N VAL A 642 -1.40 -32.43 -14.85
CA VAL A 642 -1.44 -31.96 -13.46
C VAL A 642 -2.75 -32.42 -12.83
N VAL A 643 -2.69 -33.40 -11.92
CA VAL A 643 -3.87 -33.98 -11.29
C VAL A 643 -4.21 -33.28 -9.98
N GLN A 644 -3.22 -33.08 -9.12
CA GLN A 644 -3.40 -32.48 -7.79
C GLN A 644 -3.85 -31.02 -7.89
N GLY A 645 -4.82 -30.63 -7.06
CA GLY A 645 -5.33 -29.26 -6.98
C GLY A 645 -6.06 -28.75 -8.24
N SER A 646 -6.24 -29.59 -9.26
CA SER A 646 -6.89 -29.21 -10.51
C SER A 646 -8.39 -29.46 -10.48
N ALA A 647 -9.19 -28.46 -10.77
CA ALA A 647 -10.64 -28.58 -10.94
C ALA A 647 -11.01 -29.51 -12.14
N MET A 648 -10.08 -29.81 -13.00
CA MET A 648 -10.27 -30.75 -14.11
C MET A 648 -10.32 -32.22 -13.67
N PHE A 649 -9.91 -32.54 -12.43
CA PHE A 649 -9.89 -33.88 -11.89
C PHE A 649 -10.73 -34.00 -10.61
N PRO A 650 -12.07 -33.82 -10.70
CA PRO A 650 -12.96 -34.10 -9.59
C PRO A 650 -12.92 -35.60 -9.25
N ARG A 651 -13.36 -35.97 -8.04
CA ARG A 651 -13.25 -37.34 -7.51
C ARG A 651 -13.77 -38.43 -8.48
N ASP A 652 -14.93 -38.23 -9.05
CA ASP A 652 -15.56 -39.14 -10.02
C ASP A 652 -14.69 -39.36 -11.25
N ARG A 653 -14.09 -38.32 -11.79
CA ARG A 653 -13.17 -38.41 -12.92
C ARG A 653 -11.85 -39.07 -12.53
N VAL A 654 -11.33 -38.86 -11.33
CA VAL A 654 -10.15 -39.55 -10.80
C VAL A 654 -10.44 -41.06 -10.76
N ILE A 655 -11.57 -41.47 -10.17
CA ILE A 655 -12.02 -42.87 -10.09
C ILE A 655 -12.17 -43.49 -11.50
N ALA A 656 -12.85 -42.80 -12.39
CA ALA A 656 -13.03 -43.29 -13.79
C ALA A 656 -11.67 -43.46 -14.50
N SER A 657 -10.71 -42.56 -14.20
CA SER A 657 -9.35 -42.67 -14.76
C SER A 657 -8.57 -43.85 -14.18
N LEU A 658 -8.65 -44.07 -12.87
CA LEU A 658 -8.01 -45.21 -12.18
C LEU A 658 -8.57 -46.53 -12.74
N ALA A 659 -9.89 -46.64 -12.89
CA ALA A 659 -10.55 -47.79 -13.49
C ALA A 659 -10.10 -48.01 -14.94
N LYS A 660 -10.07 -46.97 -15.76
CA LYS A 660 -9.60 -47.00 -17.17
C LYS A 660 -8.19 -47.52 -17.29
N TYR A 661 -7.30 -47.11 -16.41
CA TYR A 661 -5.89 -47.49 -16.41
C TYR A 661 -5.60 -48.75 -15.60
N LYS A 662 -6.64 -49.40 -15.04
CA LYS A 662 -6.55 -50.61 -14.20
C LYS A 662 -5.64 -50.43 -13.00
N ILE A 663 -5.67 -49.24 -12.39
CA ILE A 663 -4.94 -48.93 -11.14
C ILE A 663 -5.84 -49.36 -9.96
N PRO A 664 -5.34 -50.18 -9.04
CA PRO A 664 -6.13 -50.62 -7.87
C PRO A 664 -6.57 -49.43 -6.98
N TYR A 665 -7.85 -49.37 -6.62
CA TYR A 665 -8.40 -48.41 -5.71
C TYR A 665 -9.60 -49.01 -4.96
N ALA A 666 -9.94 -48.43 -3.80
CA ALA A 666 -11.20 -48.67 -3.10
C ALA A 666 -12.11 -47.45 -3.17
N GLU A 667 -13.42 -47.63 -3.27
CA GLU A 667 -14.38 -46.54 -3.41
C GLU A 667 -14.46 -45.61 -2.20
N ASP A 668 -14.11 -46.13 -1.02
CA ASP A 668 -14.06 -45.40 0.27
C ASP A 668 -12.72 -44.70 0.54
N GLU A 669 -11.72 -44.88 -0.32
CA GLU A 669 -10.44 -44.17 -0.16
C GLU A 669 -10.63 -42.63 -0.19
N PRO A 670 -9.86 -41.88 0.64
CA PRO A 670 -9.83 -40.42 0.55
C PRO A 670 -9.49 -39.93 -0.85
N THR A 671 -10.13 -38.84 -1.28
CA THR A 671 -9.90 -38.25 -2.60
C THR A 671 -8.44 -37.92 -2.84
N GLU A 672 -7.72 -37.48 -1.82
CA GLU A 672 -6.29 -37.16 -1.90
C GLU A 672 -5.44 -38.40 -2.25
N SER A 673 -5.72 -39.53 -1.63
CA SER A 673 -5.06 -40.81 -1.94
C SER A 673 -5.30 -41.24 -3.37
N LEU A 674 -6.56 -41.20 -3.84
CA LEU A 674 -6.92 -41.53 -5.21
C LEU A 674 -6.20 -40.60 -6.22
N THR A 675 -6.17 -39.30 -5.92
CA THR A 675 -5.50 -38.28 -6.72
C THR A 675 -4.00 -38.55 -6.80
N GLN A 676 -3.37 -38.94 -5.69
CA GLN A 676 -1.95 -39.25 -5.63
C GLN A 676 -1.60 -40.48 -6.47
N LYS A 677 -2.42 -41.56 -6.41
CA LYS A 677 -2.24 -42.73 -7.25
C LYS A 677 -2.27 -42.40 -8.75
N LEU A 678 -3.25 -41.59 -9.15
CA LEU A 678 -3.38 -41.16 -10.53
C LEU A 678 -2.21 -40.25 -10.96
N ALA A 679 -1.78 -39.35 -10.09
CA ALA A 679 -0.64 -38.45 -10.32
C ALA A 679 0.65 -39.25 -10.52
N GLN A 680 0.88 -40.29 -9.69
CA GLN A 680 2.04 -41.16 -9.79
C GLN A 680 2.02 -41.98 -11.10
N PHE A 681 0.87 -42.48 -11.53
CA PHE A 681 0.73 -43.15 -12.81
C PHE A 681 1.16 -42.28 -13.98
N TYR A 682 0.80 -41.00 -13.98
CA TYR A 682 1.27 -40.06 -15.00
C TYR A 682 2.76 -39.73 -14.86
N ALA A 683 3.27 -39.64 -13.65
CA ALA A 683 4.68 -39.39 -13.36
C ALA A 683 5.59 -40.47 -13.90
N ASP A 684 5.19 -41.75 -13.77
CA ASP A 684 5.96 -42.93 -14.26
C ASP A 684 6.17 -42.91 -15.75
N ARG A 685 5.41 -42.13 -16.49
CA ARG A 685 5.54 -41.95 -17.97
C ARG A 685 6.49 -40.81 -18.33
N THR A 686 7.04 -40.10 -17.37
CA THR A 686 7.98 -39.01 -17.57
C THR A 686 9.40 -39.38 -17.13
N LEU A 687 10.40 -38.67 -17.62
CA LEU A 687 11.79 -38.92 -17.24
C LEU A 687 12.09 -38.60 -15.79
N THR A 688 11.44 -37.60 -15.22
CA THR A 688 11.61 -37.23 -13.79
C THR A 688 10.95 -38.22 -12.83
N ARG A 689 9.97 -38.98 -13.28
CA ARG A 689 9.19 -39.95 -12.49
C ARG A 689 8.59 -39.38 -11.22
N SER A 690 8.39 -38.06 -11.18
CA SER A 690 7.77 -37.32 -10.06
C SER A 690 6.46 -36.70 -10.52
N PRO A 691 5.40 -36.72 -9.69
CA PRO A 691 4.15 -36.03 -10.00
C PRO A 691 4.40 -34.55 -10.29
N ILE A 692 3.79 -34.07 -11.35
CA ILE A 692 3.83 -32.66 -11.73
C ILE A 692 2.74 -31.94 -10.95
N THR A 693 3.10 -30.88 -10.24
CA THR A 693 2.21 -30.11 -9.36
C THR A 693 1.86 -28.74 -9.96
N PRO A 694 0.80 -28.07 -9.47
CA PRO A 694 0.54 -26.68 -9.81
C PRO A 694 1.71 -25.75 -9.48
N ALA A 695 2.45 -26.03 -8.41
CA ALA A 695 3.63 -25.24 -7.99
C ALA A 695 4.76 -25.29 -9.03
N ASP A 696 5.01 -26.46 -9.65
CA ASP A 696 6.02 -26.59 -10.72
C ASP A 696 5.66 -25.69 -11.91
N GLN A 697 4.38 -25.61 -12.25
CA GLN A 697 3.89 -24.75 -13.31
C GLN A 697 4.06 -23.27 -12.91
N ALA A 698 3.72 -22.93 -11.68
CA ALA A 698 3.81 -21.57 -11.15
C ALA A 698 5.25 -21.01 -11.22
N GLU A 699 6.27 -21.84 -11.02
CA GLU A 699 7.68 -21.41 -11.18
C GLU A 699 8.00 -21.00 -12.63
N ALA A 700 7.50 -21.74 -13.62
CA ALA A 700 7.70 -21.37 -15.03
C ALA A 700 6.99 -20.05 -15.39
N PHE A 701 5.75 -19.86 -14.93
CA PHE A 701 5.06 -18.58 -15.06
C PHE A 701 5.85 -17.45 -14.43
N TYR A 702 6.32 -17.65 -13.20
CA TYR A 702 7.13 -16.67 -12.48
C TYR A 702 8.38 -16.25 -13.29
N ILE A 703 9.16 -17.20 -13.78
CA ILE A 703 10.38 -16.92 -14.56
C ILE A 703 10.04 -16.11 -15.82
N LEU A 704 8.99 -16.47 -16.56
CA LEU A 704 8.56 -15.78 -17.77
C LEU A 704 8.04 -14.36 -17.49
N LEU A 705 7.44 -14.13 -16.32
CA LEU A 705 6.96 -12.82 -15.88
C LEU A 705 8.06 -11.89 -15.39
N THR A 706 9.22 -12.44 -14.99
CA THR A 706 10.37 -11.65 -14.53
C THR A 706 11.21 -11.10 -15.69
N LYS A 707 12.24 -10.33 -15.34
CA LYS A 707 13.28 -9.88 -16.28
C LYS A 707 14.33 -10.94 -16.60
N ALA A 708 14.31 -12.12 -15.93
CA ALA A 708 15.28 -13.18 -16.14
C ALA A 708 15.36 -13.64 -17.60
N LEU A 709 14.20 -13.74 -18.25
CA LEU A 709 14.09 -14.08 -19.69
C LEU A 709 13.65 -12.87 -20.53
N SER A 710 14.23 -11.71 -20.29
CA SER A 710 13.83 -10.43 -20.93
C SER A 710 13.95 -10.40 -22.46
N LYS A 711 14.66 -11.35 -23.06
CA LYS A 711 14.81 -11.48 -24.53
C LYS A 711 14.03 -12.67 -25.09
N THR A 712 13.20 -13.34 -24.26
CA THR A 712 12.40 -14.49 -24.68
C THR A 712 10.97 -14.03 -24.99
N THR A 713 10.52 -14.24 -26.23
CA THR A 713 9.13 -14.00 -26.67
C THR A 713 8.78 -14.99 -27.78
N GLY A 714 7.51 -15.32 -27.95
CA GLY A 714 7.02 -16.31 -28.91
C GLY A 714 7.36 -17.76 -28.54
N GLN A 715 7.80 -18.04 -27.31
CA GLN A 715 8.25 -19.37 -26.91
C GLN A 715 7.20 -20.09 -26.06
N VAL A 716 7.21 -21.41 -26.18
CA VAL A 716 6.42 -22.35 -25.38
C VAL A 716 7.37 -23.14 -24.50
N ILE A 717 7.29 -22.96 -23.20
CA ILE A 717 8.14 -23.65 -22.22
C ILE A 717 7.39 -24.85 -21.67
N THR A 718 7.95 -26.05 -21.90
CA THR A 718 7.36 -27.28 -21.37
C THR A 718 7.72 -27.49 -19.91
N VAL A 719 6.71 -27.82 -19.09
CA VAL A 719 6.86 -28.25 -17.70
C VAL A 719 6.12 -29.58 -17.55
N ASP A 720 6.71 -30.61 -18.13
CA ASP A 720 6.09 -31.89 -18.42
C ASP A 720 6.83 -33.10 -17.82
N GLY A 721 7.85 -32.84 -16.99
CA GLY A 721 8.68 -33.87 -16.38
C GLY A 721 9.55 -34.65 -17.38
N GLY A 722 9.68 -34.14 -18.59
CA GLY A 722 10.36 -34.87 -19.70
C GLY A 722 9.46 -35.95 -20.28
N LEU A 723 8.24 -35.59 -20.70
CA LEU A 723 7.36 -36.46 -21.46
C LEU A 723 7.95 -36.64 -22.86
N HIS A 724 8.69 -37.74 -23.07
CA HIS A 724 9.48 -37.98 -24.30
C HIS A 724 8.65 -37.96 -25.58
N GLU A 725 7.37 -38.34 -25.50
CA GLU A 725 6.43 -38.28 -26.62
C GLU A 725 6.18 -36.83 -27.10
N ALA A 726 6.42 -35.86 -26.23
CA ALA A 726 6.23 -34.43 -26.49
C ALA A 726 7.51 -33.73 -26.95
N PHE A 727 8.63 -34.41 -27.09
CA PHE A 727 9.85 -33.80 -27.59
C PHE A 727 9.69 -33.29 -29.00
N LEU A 728 9.86 -32.01 -29.20
CA LEU A 728 9.85 -31.38 -30.53
C LEU A 728 11.10 -31.82 -31.31
N ARG A 729 10.91 -32.22 -32.54
CA ARG A 729 11.97 -32.57 -33.47
C ARG A 729 12.20 -31.43 -34.48
#